data_34baf39503b2fcdc71d2ecea8722bcfe
#
_entry.id   34baf39503b2fcdc71d2ecea8722bcfe
#
_cell.length_a   1.000
_cell.length_b   1.000
_cell.length_c   1.000
_cell.angle_alpha   90.00
_cell.angle_beta   90.00
_cell.angle_gamma   90.00
#
_symmetry.space_group_name_H-M   'P 1'
#
loop_
_entity.id
_entity.type
_entity.pdbx_description
1 polymer ?
#
loop_
_entity_poly.entity_id
_entity_poly.type
_entity_poly.pdbx_seq_one_letter_code
_entity_poly.pdbx_strand_id
1 'polypeptide(L)'
;MNILILAMSMGHGGAETHVLTLSRALRRSGNEVTVASAGGCLVGALTAAGVRHVRLPLDRRSPLAVMRSASGIVSLCGRECFDVIHAHGRLPAFAAHIARRLSRTVPPAVVTVHGIYDPHAPGARFSTWGERTVAVSDDIADYTAATYRIPRAGIAVIPNGVEIPDTATRATRGGLDIVTTCRLDRDSCAAAMSLCRIFPDICREFAELSPTLTVIGGGRMLGAVRAEAEEVNRAVGRDAVICPGASDDAAACAAKADIFVGTSRAALEAMAAGVPVILAGDAGCRGLLTPENLAPSIGDNLTCRTAAPTDTDTLILNGIRRFAETDSSGRAALGAFCRKAVKEHFDIDVTAARTLDVLREAAADGRRGIVMCGYYGAGNAGDDASLAAIVDGLSHALPDEPVRALCRGSTGAGIPPEAEPIFLTSPLAAAKALRTSRLLLLGGGSLLQNATSLRSLASYALAVRAARRRGCRVVIWGGVGPLLSPAARRIASRAVRSALAIYARDAAAAEGFAALGAKHVVTAADPALLILPEPLPDGYIASLGIDGGYFMICPRPTASLRGAGGKKAEINAAREICAFSARFAAATGTSPVFLALAPSDDTLCRRLAAQCGGAAVLPAGSLTPGQLVTLMSGASLVMAERLHAAVFAALAGTPAVAVGYDPKVAGFAAAHTGTEYIPLDGLTADELFTAAESAAQKNGSATTAEPIEAARNALADIAKLYSFTK
;
A
#
# COMPACT_ATOMS: atom_id res chain seq x y z
N MET A 1 -0.04 -4.07 1.34
CA MET A 1 0.11 -3.68 -0.09
C MET A 1 -1.22 -3.81 -0.82
N ASN A 2 -1.40 -3.06 -1.91
CA ASN A 2 -2.52 -3.24 -2.83
C ASN A 2 -2.00 -3.94 -4.11
N ILE A 3 -2.37 -5.20 -4.29
CA ILE A 3 -1.80 -6.10 -5.30
C ILE A 3 -2.84 -6.36 -6.40
N LEU A 4 -2.45 -6.16 -7.67
CA LEU A 4 -3.27 -6.55 -8.82
C LEU A 4 -2.73 -7.86 -9.40
N ILE A 5 -3.46 -8.96 -9.20
CA ILE A 5 -3.14 -10.26 -9.79
C ILE A 5 -3.80 -10.37 -11.17
N LEU A 6 -3.03 -10.77 -12.17
CA LEU A 6 -3.51 -11.01 -13.53
C LEU A 6 -3.41 -12.49 -13.86
N ALA A 7 -4.52 -13.12 -14.19
CA ALA A 7 -4.61 -14.50 -14.65
C ALA A 7 -5.37 -14.60 -15.98
N MET A 8 -5.11 -15.64 -16.78
CA MET A 8 -5.83 -15.84 -18.04
C MET A 8 -7.33 -16.06 -17.79
N SER A 9 -7.62 -17.01 -16.90
CA SER A 9 -8.97 -17.40 -16.49
C SER A 9 -8.98 -17.72 -15.00
N MET A 10 -10.18 -17.98 -14.43
CA MET A 10 -10.38 -18.56 -13.11
C MET A 10 -11.22 -19.83 -13.24
N GLY A 11 -10.86 -20.69 -14.19
CA GLY A 11 -11.44 -22.02 -14.39
C GLY A 11 -10.81 -23.08 -13.49
N HIS A 12 -11.05 -24.36 -13.81
CA HIS A 12 -10.39 -25.47 -13.14
C HIS A 12 -9.01 -25.69 -13.73
N GLY A 13 -7.96 -25.52 -12.92
CA GLY A 13 -6.56 -25.75 -13.30
C GLY A 13 -5.61 -25.45 -12.15
N GLY A 14 -4.40 -26.04 -12.21
CA GLY A 14 -3.42 -25.88 -11.13
C GLY A 14 -2.96 -24.43 -10.91
N ALA A 15 -2.80 -23.67 -12.00
CA ALA A 15 -2.41 -22.25 -11.92
C ALA A 15 -3.56 -21.38 -11.36
N GLU A 16 -4.79 -21.63 -11.79
CA GLU A 16 -5.98 -20.92 -11.33
C GLU A 16 -6.28 -21.19 -9.85
N THR A 17 -6.16 -22.44 -9.44
CA THR A 17 -6.30 -22.82 -8.03
C THR A 17 -5.17 -22.23 -7.18
N HIS A 18 -3.93 -22.15 -7.72
CA HIS A 18 -2.83 -21.46 -7.04
C HIS A 18 -3.13 -19.96 -6.88
N VAL A 19 -3.65 -19.28 -7.91
CA VAL A 19 -4.06 -17.87 -7.81
C VAL A 19 -5.11 -17.68 -6.71
N LEU A 20 -6.09 -18.57 -6.59
CA LEU A 20 -7.10 -18.51 -5.53
C LEU A 20 -6.48 -18.68 -4.14
N THR A 21 -5.67 -19.73 -3.92
CA THR A 21 -5.04 -20.00 -2.61
C THR A 21 -4.05 -18.90 -2.22
N LEU A 22 -3.23 -18.44 -3.16
CA LEU A 22 -2.30 -17.32 -2.94
C LEU A 22 -3.04 -16.02 -2.60
N SER A 23 -4.13 -15.72 -3.32
CA SER A 23 -4.93 -14.51 -3.05
C SER A 23 -5.53 -14.54 -1.64
N ARG A 24 -6.01 -15.71 -1.18
CA ARG A 24 -6.51 -15.91 0.18
C ARG A 24 -5.41 -15.68 1.23
N ALA A 25 -4.23 -16.28 1.04
CA ALA A 25 -3.11 -16.14 1.95
C ALA A 25 -2.61 -14.69 2.04
N LEU A 26 -2.48 -14.00 0.90
CA LEU A 26 -2.10 -12.59 0.86
C LEU A 26 -3.14 -11.69 1.56
N ARG A 27 -4.44 -12.00 1.43
CA ARG A 27 -5.50 -11.29 2.17
C ARG A 27 -5.39 -11.53 3.67
N ARG A 28 -5.20 -12.79 4.12
CA ARG A 28 -4.97 -13.11 5.56
C ARG A 28 -3.77 -12.34 6.13
N SER A 29 -2.73 -12.11 5.33
CA SER A 29 -1.57 -11.30 5.69
C SER A 29 -1.79 -9.78 5.63
N GLY A 30 -3.04 -9.30 5.57
CA GLY A 30 -3.38 -7.88 5.63
C GLY A 30 -3.16 -7.10 4.33
N ASN A 31 -3.03 -7.77 3.18
CA ASN A 31 -2.90 -7.10 1.88
C ASN A 31 -4.26 -6.94 1.19
N GLU A 32 -4.42 -5.86 0.41
CA GLU A 32 -5.54 -5.70 -0.51
C GLU A 32 -5.21 -6.43 -1.82
N VAL A 33 -6.11 -7.32 -2.27
CA VAL A 33 -5.90 -8.11 -3.47
C VAL A 33 -7.07 -7.95 -4.43
N THR A 34 -6.76 -7.61 -5.67
CA THR A 34 -7.72 -7.60 -6.79
C THR A 34 -7.22 -8.59 -7.84
N VAL A 35 -8.07 -9.51 -8.28
CA VAL A 35 -7.78 -10.44 -9.38
C VAL A 35 -8.47 -9.96 -10.66
N ALA A 36 -7.74 -9.85 -11.75
CA ALA A 36 -8.30 -9.60 -13.07
C ALA A 36 -8.08 -10.80 -13.99
N SER A 37 -9.15 -11.28 -14.63
CA SER A 37 -9.12 -12.43 -15.53
C SER A 37 -10.33 -12.43 -16.50
N ALA A 38 -10.38 -13.40 -17.41
CA ALA A 38 -11.57 -13.59 -18.28
C ALA A 38 -12.80 -14.11 -17.53
N GLY A 39 -12.65 -14.50 -16.24
CA GLY A 39 -13.68 -15.13 -15.43
C GLY A 39 -13.50 -16.65 -15.35
N GLY A 40 -14.45 -17.34 -14.74
CA GLY A 40 -14.46 -18.79 -14.55
C GLY A 40 -15.17 -19.22 -13.28
N CYS A 41 -15.26 -20.52 -13.01
CA CYS A 41 -16.01 -21.10 -11.88
C CYS A 41 -15.42 -20.73 -10.51
N LEU A 42 -14.10 -20.45 -10.41
CA LEU A 42 -13.45 -20.06 -9.15
C LEU A 42 -13.69 -18.58 -8.74
N VAL A 43 -14.36 -17.76 -9.57
CA VAL A 43 -14.65 -16.35 -9.23
C VAL A 43 -15.53 -16.24 -7.97
N GLY A 44 -16.51 -17.15 -7.80
CA GLY A 44 -17.33 -17.19 -6.59
C GLY A 44 -16.49 -17.41 -5.32
N ALA A 45 -15.53 -18.32 -5.38
CA ALA A 45 -14.60 -18.62 -4.28
C ALA A 45 -13.64 -17.47 -3.96
N LEU A 46 -13.20 -16.69 -4.97
CA LEU A 46 -12.45 -15.45 -4.76
C LEU A 46 -13.29 -14.41 -4.00
N THR A 47 -14.53 -14.20 -4.46
CA THR A 47 -15.43 -13.21 -3.84
C THR A 47 -15.77 -13.58 -2.40
N ALA A 48 -16.04 -14.87 -2.14
CA ALA A 48 -16.27 -15.37 -0.79
C ALA A 48 -15.06 -15.17 0.15
N ALA A 49 -13.84 -15.18 -0.40
CA ALA A 49 -12.61 -14.88 0.33
C ALA A 49 -12.34 -13.37 0.48
N GLY A 50 -13.26 -12.49 0.10
CA GLY A 50 -13.06 -11.04 0.13
C GLY A 50 -12.10 -10.50 -0.92
N VAL A 51 -11.78 -11.30 -1.96
CA VAL A 51 -10.93 -10.89 -3.07
C VAL A 51 -11.81 -10.34 -4.19
N ARG A 52 -11.54 -9.10 -4.57
CA ARG A 52 -12.27 -8.46 -5.66
C ARG A 52 -11.87 -9.04 -7.01
N HIS A 53 -12.83 -9.32 -7.88
CA HIS A 53 -12.59 -9.76 -9.25
C HIS A 53 -12.98 -8.70 -10.29
N VAL A 54 -12.15 -8.54 -11.33
CA VAL A 54 -12.41 -7.65 -12.48
C VAL A 54 -12.30 -8.47 -13.77
N ARG A 55 -13.31 -8.39 -14.60
CA ARG A 55 -13.31 -9.13 -15.87
C ARG A 55 -12.53 -8.38 -16.95
N LEU A 56 -11.45 -9.02 -17.46
CA LEU A 56 -10.62 -8.57 -18.59
C LEU A 56 -10.35 -9.75 -19.53
N PRO A 57 -10.30 -9.55 -20.86
CA PRO A 57 -10.11 -10.65 -21.84
C PRO A 57 -8.66 -11.13 -21.93
N LEU A 58 -8.08 -11.56 -20.78
CA LEU A 58 -6.69 -11.98 -20.64
C LEU A 58 -6.41 -13.39 -21.17
N ASP A 59 -7.42 -14.12 -21.61
CA ASP A 59 -7.36 -15.45 -22.21
C ASP A 59 -7.20 -15.42 -23.74
N ARG A 60 -7.45 -14.28 -24.38
CA ARG A 60 -7.50 -14.14 -25.84
C ARG A 60 -6.20 -13.61 -26.42
N ARG A 61 -5.64 -14.32 -27.43
CA ARG A 61 -4.35 -14.00 -28.05
C ARG A 61 -4.45 -12.95 -29.20
N SER A 62 -5.65 -12.50 -29.58
CA SER A 62 -5.79 -11.52 -30.66
C SER A 62 -5.21 -10.15 -30.24
N PRO A 63 -4.57 -9.40 -31.17
CA PRO A 63 -4.00 -8.09 -30.85
C PRO A 63 -5.03 -7.13 -30.25
N LEU A 64 -6.26 -7.17 -30.72
CA LEU A 64 -7.35 -6.33 -30.22
C LEU A 64 -7.72 -6.69 -28.76
N ALA A 65 -7.74 -7.98 -28.41
CA ALA A 65 -8.01 -8.42 -27.04
C ALA A 65 -6.87 -8.02 -26.09
N VAL A 66 -5.62 -8.15 -26.51
CA VAL A 66 -4.44 -7.72 -25.76
C VAL A 66 -4.49 -6.21 -25.51
N MET A 67 -4.81 -5.40 -26.53
CA MET A 67 -4.96 -3.95 -26.37
C MET A 67 -6.12 -3.58 -25.44
N ARG A 68 -7.26 -4.28 -25.51
CA ARG A 68 -8.38 -4.10 -24.57
C ARG A 68 -7.99 -4.45 -23.15
N SER A 69 -7.24 -5.54 -22.95
CA SER A 69 -6.70 -5.92 -21.65
C SER A 69 -5.75 -4.86 -21.09
N ALA A 70 -4.80 -4.39 -21.92
CA ALA A 70 -3.86 -3.35 -21.54
C ALA A 70 -4.57 -2.03 -21.17
N SER A 71 -5.55 -1.59 -22.00
CA SER A 71 -6.36 -0.40 -21.70
C SER A 71 -7.20 -0.56 -20.44
N GLY A 72 -7.73 -1.76 -20.20
CA GLY A 72 -8.44 -2.12 -18.96
C GLY A 72 -7.55 -2.02 -17.73
N ILE A 73 -6.31 -2.53 -17.81
CA ILE A 73 -5.30 -2.42 -16.74
C ILE A 73 -4.96 -0.94 -16.49
N VAL A 74 -4.71 -0.14 -17.54
CA VAL A 74 -4.46 1.30 -17.41
C VAL A 74 -5.64 2.01 -16.73
N SER A 75 -6.87 1.70 -17.14
CA SER A 75 -8.08 2.29 -16.55
C SER A 75 -8.22 1.91 -15.06
N LEU A 76 -7.93 0.67 -14.72
CA LEU A 76 -7.99 0.17 -13.35
C LEU A 76 -6.94 0.85 -12.47
N CYS A 77 -5.68 0.87 -12.89
CA CYS A 77 -4.58 1.56 -12.20
C CYS A 77 -4.74 3.09 -12.17
N GLY A 78 -5.50 3.66 -13.10
CA GLY A 78 -5.85 5.09 -13.08
C GLY A 78 -6.89 5.46 -12.03
N ARG A 79 -7.75 4.49 -11.65
CA ARG A 79 -8.80 4.67 -10.64
C ARG A 79 -8.36 4.24 -9.25
N GLU A 80 -7.43 3.29 -9.18
CA GLU A 80 -6.96 2.67 -7.94
C GLU A 80 -5.44 2.68 -7.89
N CYS A 81 -4.89 2.79 -6.67
CA CYS A 81 -3.46 2.78 -6.43
C CYS A 81 -3.01 1.35 -6.15
N PHE A 82 -2.59 0.62 -7.17
CA PHE A 82 -1.88 -0.64 -6.98
C PHE A 82 -0.39 -0.39 -6.78
N ASP A 83 0.24 -1.22 -5.94
CA ASP A 83 1.67 -1.17 -5.64
C ASP A 83 2.47 -1.97 -6.64
N VAL A 84 1.91 -3.10 -7.05
CA VAL A 84 2.55 -4.08 -7.92
C VAL A 84 1.49 -4.87 -8.69
N ILE A 85 1.86 -5.31 -9.88
CA ILE A 85 1.12 -6.32 -10.64
C ILE A 85 1.81 -7.66 -10.43
N HIS A 86 1.03 -8.72 -10.16
CA HIS A 86 1.49 -10.09 -10.18
C HIS A 86 0.82 -10.84 -11.32
N ALA A 87 1.56 -11.10 -12.40
CA ALA A 87 1.02 -11.75 -13.60
C ALA A 87 1.34 -13.25 -13.58
N HIS A 88 0.33 -14.07 -13.77
CA HIS A 88 0.47 -15.52 -13.88
C HIS A 88 0.41 -15.94 -15.36
N GLY A 89 1.59 -16.24 -15.93
CA GLY A 89 1.76 -16.67 -17.30
C GLY A 89 2.04 -15.55 -18.31
N ARG A 90 2.40 -15.97 -19.55
CA ARG A 90 2.93 -15.09 -20.60
C ARG A 90 1.95 -14.03 -21.10
N LEU A 91 0.70 -14.38 -21.34
CA LEU A 91 -0.27 -13.46 -21.94
C LEU A 91 -0.69 -12.33 -20.99
N PRO A 92 -1.01 -12.61 -19.70
CA PRO A 92 -1.20 -11.58 -18.69
C PRO A 92 0.02 -10.68 -18.50
N ALA A 93 1.24 -11.27 -18.50
CA ALA A 93 2.49 -10.50 -18.41
C ALA A 93 2.67 -9.55 -19.60
N PHE A 94 2.37 -9.99 -20.81
CA PHE A 94 2.46 -9.17 -22.01
C PHE A 94 1.44 -8.03 -22.00
N ALA A 95 0.21 -8.27 -21.56
CA ALA A 95 -0.80 -7.23 -21.40
C ALA A 95 -0.37 -6.17 -20.36
N ALA A 96 0.22 -6.60 -19.23
CA ALA A 96 0.78 -5.70 -18.23
C ALA A 96 1.94 -4.86 -18.80
N HIS A 97 2.84 -5.48 -19.57
CA HIS A 97 3.95 -4.78 -20.23
C HIS A 97 3.46 -3.68 -21.19
N ILE A 98 2.47 -3.97 -22.03
CA ILE A 98 1.87 -2.95 -22.91
C ILE A 98 1.21 -1.86 -22.07
N ALA A 99 0.44 -2.21 -21.04
CA ALA A 99 -0.20 -1.24 -20.16
C ALA A 99 0.81 -0.27 -19.53
N ARG A 100 1.97 -0.77 -19.09
CA ARG A 100 3.06 0.07 -18.55
C ARG A 100 3.68 0.99 -19.59
N ARG A 101 3.74 0.59 -20.86
CA ARG A 101 4.19 1.46 -21.95
C ARG A 101 3.16 2.54 -22.28
N LEU A 102 1.87 2.24 -22.15
CA LEU A 102 0.78 3.18 -22.38
C LEU A 102 0.62 4.19 -21.24
N SER A 103 0.88 3.80 -20.00
CA SER A 103 0.70 4.67 -18.85
C SER A 103 1.69 4.36 -17.72
N ARG A 104 2.26 5.42 -17.16
CA ARG A 104 3.14 5.33 -15.98
C ARG A 104 2.40 5.19 -14.66
N THR A 105 1.07 5.22 -14.66
CA THR A 105 0.24 4.88 -13.49
C THR A 105 0.19 3.38 -13.23
N VAL A 106 0.59 2.55 -14.22
CA VAL A 106 0.67 1.10 -14.09
C VAL A 106 1.94 0.75 -13.33
N PRO A 107 1.82 0.05 -12.19
CA PRO A 107 2.96 -0.27 -11.33
C PRO A 107 3.87 -1.34 -11.94
N PRO A 108 5.04 -1.61 -11.32
CA PRO A 108 5.91 -2.71 -11.71
C PRO A 108 5.19 -4.06 -11.72
N ALA A 109 5.71 -5.01 -12.50
CA ALA A 109 5.13 -6.33 -12.63
C ALA A 109 6.10 -7.43 -12.20
N VAL A 110 5.61 -8.37 -11.40
CA VAL A 110 6.23 -9.68 -11.15
C VAL A 110 5.52 -10.72 -12.00
N VAL A 111 6.26 -11.63 -12.59
CA VAL A 111 5.68 -12.69 -13.44
C VAL A 111 5.98 -14.05 -12.84
N THR A 112 4.95 -14.86 -12.58
CA THR A 112 5.12 -16.26 -12.20
C THR A 112 5.03 -17.17 -13.43
N VAL A 113 6.05 -18.01 -13.59
CA VAL A 113 6.21 -19.01 -14.65
C VAL A 113 5.77 -20.36 -14.09
N HIS A 114 4.64 -20.87 -14.57
CA HIS A 114 4.04 -22.13 -14.09
C HIS A 114 4.47 -23.38 -14.88
N GLY A 115 5.14 -23.21 -16.00
CA GLY A 115 5.51 -24.34 -16.85
C GLY A 115 6.46 -23.95 -17.98
N ILE A 116 6.85 -24.94 -18.74
CA ILE A 116 7.65 -24.79 -19.95
C ILE A 116 6.79 -24.23 -21.08
N TYR A 117 7.22 -23.14 -21.68
CA TYR A 117 6.54 -22.52 -22.81
C TYR A 117 7.37 -22.72 -24.07
N ASP A 118 6.75 -23.26 -25.10
CA ASP A 118 7.41 -23.43 -26.42
C ASP A 118 7.97 -22.07 -26.93
N PRO A 119 9.30 -21.93 -27.09
CA PRO A 119 9.94 -20.72 -27.57
C PRO A 119 9.68 -20.44 -29.05
N HIS A 120 9.23 -21.45 -29.81
CA HIS A 120 8.89 -21.33 -31.23
C HIS A 120 7.40 -21.08 -31.49
N ALA A 121 6.58 -21.13 -30.44
CA ALA A 121 5.14 -20.86 -30.59
C ALA A 121 4.88 -19.44 -31.13
N PRO A 122 3.82 -19.25 -31.94
CA PRO A 122 3.43 -17.93 -32.40
C PRO A 122 3.29 -16.93 -31.27
N GLY A 123 4.04 -15.84 -31.33
CA GLY A 123 4.03 -14.81 -30.27
C GLY A 123 5.04 -15.03 -29.14
N ALA A 124 5.86 -16.10 -29.16
CA ALA A 124 6.90 -16.32 -28.15
C ALA A 124 7.90 -15.15 -28.03
N ARG A 125 8.22 -14.49 -29.15
CA ARG A 125 9.08 -13.29 -29.20
C ARG A 125 8.55 -12.09 -28.40
N PHE A 126 7.26 -12.07 -28.04
CA PHE A 126 6.64 -11.03 -27.21
C PHE A 126 6.58 -11.43 -25.74
N SER A 127 7.28 -12.48 -25.32
CA SER A 127 7.37 -12.86 -23.91
C SER A 127 8.06 -11.76 -23.11
N THR A 128 7.47 -11.40 -21.98
CA THR A 128 8.00 -10.43 -21.03
C THR A 128 7.89 -11.01 -19.62
N TRP A 129 8.91 -10.77 -18.81
CA TRP A 129 9.06 -11.45 -17.52
C TRP A 129 9.02 -10.48 -16.32
N GLY A 130 8.56 -9.24 -16.57
CA GLY A 130 8.42 -8.22 -15.54
C GLY A 130 9.74 -7.66 -15.03
N GLU A 131 9.70 -6.98 -13.91
CA GLU A 131 10.87 -6.47 -13.18
C GLU A 131 11.51 -7.55 -12.32
N ARG A 132 10.71 -8.53 -11.90
CA ARG A 132 11.13 -9.74 -11.20
C ARG A 132 10.39 -10.93 -11.78
N THR A 133 11.03 -12.08 -11.77
CA THR A 133 10.46 -13.35 -12.23
C THR A 133 10.42 -14.34 -11.08
N VAL A 134 9.31 -15.04 -10.94
CA VAL A 134 9.17 -16.19 -10.05
C VAL A 134 9.00 -17.44 -10.90
N ALA A 135 9.75 -18.49 -10.64
CA ALA A 135 9.55 -19.81 -11.21
C ALA A 135 9.03 -20.77 -10.14
N VAL A 136 8.12 -21.66 -10.49
CA VAL A 136 7.52 -22.59 -9.51
C VAL A 136 8.43 -23.77 -9.17
N SER A 137 9.58 -23.90 -9.83
CA SER A 137 10.57 -24.96 -9.60
C SER A 137 11.92 -24.59 -10.20
N ASP A 138 12.98 -25.29 -9.79
CA ASP A 138 14.34 -25.04 -10.27
C ASP A 138 14.49 -25.35 -11.75
N ASP A 139 13.92 -26.45 -12.24
CA ASP A 139 13.94 -26.83 -13.66
C ASP A 139 13.27 -25.78 -14.55
N ILE A 140 12.15 -25.17 -14.09
CA ILE A 140 11.49 -24.05 -14.79
C ILE A 140 12.35 -22.79 -14.72
N ALA A 141 13.01 -22.53 -13.60
CA ALA A 141 13.91 -21.38 -13.47
C ALA A 141 15.09 -21.49 -14.43
N ASP A 142 15.72 -22.67 -14.50
CA ASP A 142 16.84 -22.94 -15.39
C ASP A 142 16.43 -22.87 -16.85
N TYR A 143 15.29 -23.48 -17.20
CA TYR A 143 14.69 -23.36 -18.53
C TYR A 143 14.41 -21.92 -18.93
N THR A 144 13.81 -21.14 -18.01
CA THR A 144 13.45 -19.76 -18.27
C THR A 144 14.70 -18.89 -18.45
N ALA A 145 15.72 -19.10 -17.61
CA ALA A 145 17.00 -18.40 -17.71
C ALA A 145 17.70 -18.67 -19.06
N ALA A 146 17.82 -19.94 -19.44
CA ALA A 146 18.47 -20.35 -20.67
C ALA A 146 17.71 -19.89 -21.92
N THR A 147 16.38 -20.10 -21.94
CA THR A 147 15.55 -19.85 -23.13
C THR A 147 15.35 -18.35 -23.40
N TYR A 148 15.13 -17.56 -22.34
CA TYR A 148 14.79 -16.14 -22.46
C TYR A 148 15.93 -15.20 -22.07
N ARG A 149 17.13 -15.75 -21.80
CA ARG A 149 18.36 -15.01 -21.48
C ARG A 149 18.19 -14.08 -20.26
N ILE A 150 17.48 -14.55 -19.25
CA ILE A 150 17.33 -13.87 -17.97
C ILE A 150 18.43 -14.36 -17.04
N PRO A 151 19.17 -13.49 -16.33
CA PRO A 151 20.12 -13.95 -15.32
C PRO A 151 19.44 -14.87 -14.30
N ARG A 152 19.99 -16.07 -14.07
CA ARG A 152 19.40 -17.06 -13.15
C ARG A 152 19.19 -16.50 -11.73
N ALA A 153 20.14 -15.67 -11.26
CA ALA A 153 20.04 -14.96 -9.97
C ALA A 153 18.86 -13.97 -9.89
N GLY A 154 18.31 -13.56 -11.04
CA GLY A 154 17.12 -12.69 -11.11
C GLY A 154 15.79 -13.43 -11.07
N ILE A 155 15.81 -14.77 -10.96
CA ILE A 155 14.62 -15.62 -10.91
C ILE A 155 14.52 -16.24 -9.52
N ALA A 156 13.49 -15.85 -8.77
CA ALA A 156 13.17 -16.47 -7.49
C ALA A 156 12.44 -17.81 -7.72
N VAL A 157 12.85 -18.86 -7.02
CA VAL A 157 12.14 -20.16 -7.06
C VAL A 157 11.19 -20.22 -5.88
N ILE A 158 9.90 -20.21 -6.16
CA ILE A 158 8.83 -20.29 -5.15
C ILE A 158 7.79 -21.29 -5.65
N PRO A 159 7.69 -22.48 -5.04
CA PRO A 159 6.75 -23.50 -5.48
C PRO A 159 5.29 -23.10 -5.24
N ASN A 160 4.39 -23.77 -5.94
CA ASN A 160 2.96 -23.59 -5.74
C ASN A 160 2.56 -24.10 -4.34
N GLY A 161 2.11 -23.19 -3.47
CA GLY A 161 1.66 -23.57 -2.12
C GLY A 161 0.30 -24.24 -2.11
N VAL A 162 0.06 -25.06 -1.11
CA VAL A 162 -1.22 -25.68 -0.79
C VAL A 162 -1.65 -25.41 0.64
N GLU A 163 -2.95 -25.37 0.89
CA GLU A 163 -3.49 -25.27 2.25
C GLU A 163 -3.33 -26.62 2.96
N ILE A 164 -2.86 -26.60 4.21
CA ILE A 164 -2.66 -27.81 5.00
C ILE A 164 -3.84 -27.94 5.95
N PRO A 165 -4.65 -29.01 5.87
CA PRO A 165 -5.78 -29.25 6.78
C PRO A 165 -5.28 -29.38 8.22
N ASP A 166 -6.04 -28.85 9.20
CA ASP A 166 -5.68 -28.91 10.62
C ASP A 166 -5.56 -30.35 11.14
N THR A 167 -6.39 -31.25 10.62
CA THR A 167 -6.40 -32.67 10.99
C THR A 167 -6.01 -33.53 9.79
N ALA A 168 -5.12 -34.49 10.01
CA ALA A 168 -4.87 -35.56 9.05
C ALA A 168 -6.12 -36.49 9.02
N THR A 169 -6.81 -36.49 7.90
CA THR A 169 -8.02 -37.31 7.74
C THR A 169 -7.59 -38.71 7.34
N ARG A 170 -7.39 -39.61 8.29
CA ARG A 170 -7.11 -41.02 7.98
C ARG A 170 -8.23 -41.92 8.48
N ALA A 171 -9.00 -42.47 7.55
CA ALA A 171 -9.80 -43.67 7.83
C ALA A 171 -8.90 -44.88 7.58
N THR A 172 -8.41 -45.53 8.63
CA THR A 172 -7.77 -46.85 8.50
C THR A 172 -8.87 -47.88 8.20
N ARG A 173 -9.16 -48.05 6.92
CA ARG A 173 -9.88 -49.22 6.44
C ARG A 173 -8.83 -50.29 6.22
N GLY A 174 -9.06 -51.53 6.62
CA GLY A 174 -8.13 -52.66 6.42
C GLY A 174 -8.02 -53.11 4.98
N GLY A 175 -8.09 -52.19 4.01
CA GLY A 175 -8.00 -52.42 2.59
C GLY A 175 -6.81 -51.75 1.91
N LEU A 176 -6.82 -51.68 0.58
CA LEU A 176 -5.85 -50.98 -0.25
C LEU A 176 -6.60 -50.07 -1.25
N ASP A 177 -6.96 -48.88 -0.76
CA ASP A 177 -7.68 -47.87 -1.55
C ASP A 177 -6.66 -46.96 -2.28
N ILE A 178 -6.58 -47.12 -3.61
CA ILE A 178 -5.71 -46.36 -4.51
C ILE A 178 -6.55 -45.24 -5.16
N VAL A 179 -6.08 -44.00 -5.09
CA VAL A 179 -6.74 -42.87 -5.76
C VAL A 179 -5.78 -42.15 -6.68
N THR A 180 -6.25 -41.80 -7.87
CA THR A 180 -5.56 -40.86 -8.77
C THR A 180 -6.49 -39.78 -9.22
N THR A 181 -5.96 -38.54 -9.31
CA THR A 181 -6.72 -37.39 -9.82
C THR A 181 -5.91 -36.67 -10.88
N CYS A 182 -6.46 -36.53 -12.08
CA CYS A 182 -5.78 -35.85 -13.19
C CYS A 182 -6.80 -35.32 -14.22
N ARG A 183 -6.36 -34.41 -15.11
CA ARG A 183 -7.12 -34.19 -16.34
C ARG A 183 -7.02 -35.44 -17.20
N LEU A 184 -8.14 -35.91 -17.72
CA LEU A 184 -8.18 -37.07 -18.61
C LEU A 184 -8.09 -36.58 -20.06
N ASP A 185 -6.98 -35.94 -20.40
CA ASP A 185 -6.58 -35.60 -21.77
C ASP A 185 -5.35 -36.40 -22.17
N ARG A 186 -5.01 -36.38 -23.47
CA ARG A 186 -3.91 -37.21 -24.01
C ARG A 186 -2.55 -36.92 -23.39
N ASP A 187 -2.34 -35.74 -22.88
CA ASP A 187 -1.12 -35.20 -22.29
C ASP A 187 -1.12 -35.22 -20.76
N SER A 188 -2.06 -35.92 -20.12
CA SER A 188 -2.23 -35.87 -18.66
C SER A 188 -2.92 -37.09 -18.05
N CYS A 189 -3.11 -38.17 -18.79
CA CYS A 189 -3.79 -39.40 -18.30
C CYS A 189 -2.87 -40.64 -18.20
N ALA A 190 -1.58 -40.51 -18.43
CA ALA A 190 -0.67 -41.68 -18.49
C ALA A 190 -0.68 -42.50 -17.20
N ALA A 191 -0.62 -41.84 -16.02
CA ALA A 191 -0.68 -42.54 -14.71
C ALA A 191 -2.01 -43.32 -14.53
N ALA A 192 -3.14 -42.70 -14.90
CA ALA A 192 -4.44 -43.39 -14.82
C ALA A 192 -4.53 -44.59 -15.71
N MET A 193 -4.07 -44.48 -16.96
CA MET A 193 -4.01 -45.60 -17.90
C MET A 193 -3.05 -46.71 -17.45
N SER A 194 -1.86 -46.33 -16.93
CA SER A 194 -0.91 -47.31 -16.35
C SER A 194 -1.54 -48.05 -15.18
N LEU A 195 -2.21 -47.34 -14.25
CA LEU A 195 -2.90 -47.98 -13.14
C LEU A 195 -3.96 -48.97 -13.60
N CYS A 196 -4.84 -48.61 -14.54
CA CYS A 196 -5.85 -49.53 -15.06
C CYS A 196 -5.17 -50.80 -15.65
N ARG A 197 -4.10 -50.66 -16.40
CA ARG A 197 -3.40 -51.76 -17.05
C ARG A 197 -2.78 -52.74 -16.05
N ILE A 198 -2.15 -52.27 -14.99
CA ILE A 198 -1.50 -53.11 -13.96
C ILE A 198 -2.44 -53.54 -12.83
N PHE A 199 -3.65 -53.01 -12.77
CA PHE A 199 -4.57 -53.25 -11.66
C PHE A 199 -5.04 -54.70 -11.47
N PRO A 200 -5.23 -55.52 -12.56
CA PRO A 200 -5.51 -56.93 -12.37
C PRO A 200 -4.37 -57.69 -11.64
N ASP A 201 -3.10 -57.29 -11.86
CA ASP A 201 -1.97 -57.90 -11.17
C ASP A 201 -1.93 -57.48 -9.69
N ILE A 202 -2.25 -56.20 -9.38
CA ILE A 202 -2.38 -55.72 -8.03
C ILE A 202 -3.50 -56.48 -7.27
N CYS A 203 -4.65 -56.68 -7.93
CA CYS A 203 -5.75 -57.44 -7.32
C CYS A 203 -5.41 -58.91 -7.06
N ARG A 204 -4.60 -59.53 -7.92
CA ARG A 204 -4.16 -60.89 -7.74
C ARG A 204 -3.11 -61.02 -6.64
N GLU A 205 -2.16 -60.10 -6.59
CA GLU A 205 -1.05 -60.09 -5.63
C GLU A 205 -1.48 -59.75 -4.21
N PHE A 206 -2.43 -58.84 -4.05
CA PHE A 206 -2.92 -58.34 -2.75
C PHE A 206 -4.43 -58.63 -2.54
N ALA A 207 -4.89 -59.81 -2.92
CA ALA A 207 -6.30 -60.16 -2.84
C ALA A 207 -6.89 -60.02 -1.45
N GLU A 208 -6.14 -60.27 -0.40
CA GLU A 208 -6.54 -60.14 1.00
C GLU A 208 -6.82 -58.66 1.41
N LEU A 209 -6.21 -57.68 0.73
CA LEU A 209 -6.44 -56.27 0.98
C LEU A 209 -7.62 -55.70 0.15
N SER A 210 -8.24 -56.56 -0.68
CA SER A 210 -9.36 -56.13 -1.56
C SER A 210 -9.13 -54.81 -2.29
N PRO A 211 -8.09 -54.66 -3.12
CA PRO A 211 -7.69 -53.39 -3.70
C PRO A 211 -8.83 -52.69 -4.46
N THR A 212 -8.94 -51.40 -4.32
CA THR A 212 -9.84 -50.53 -5.11
C THR A 212 -9.05 -49.43 -5.79
N LEU A 213 -9.50 -48.99 -6.98
CA LEU A 213 -8.93 -47.89 -7.73
C LEU A 213 -10.00 -46.85 -8.03
N THR A 214 -9.82 -45.62 -7.60
CA THR A 214 -10.68 -44.52 -7.98
C THR A 214 -9.92 -43.55 -8.90
N VAL A 215 -10.41 -43.38 -10.13
CA VAL A 215 -9.84 -42.46 -11.14
C VAL A 215 -10.76 -41.22 -11.24
N ILE A 216 -10.33 -40.08 -10.72
CA ILE A 216 -11.13 -38.85 -10.69
C ILE A 216 -10.59 -37.87 -11.72
N GLY A 217 -11.45 -37.39 -12.60
CA GLY A 217 -11.09 -36.37 -13.57
C GLY A 217 -12.03 -36.28 -14.76
N GLY A 218 -11.94 -35.19 -15.48
CA GLY A 218 -12.67 -34.96 -16.71
C GLY A 218 -11.72 -34.66 -17.85
N GLY A 219 -12.15 -34.87 -19.09
CA GLY A 219 -11.37 -34.63 -20.29
C GLY A 219 -11.77 -35.51 -21.46
N ARG A 220 -11.10 -35.37 -22.58
CA ARG A 220 -11.43 -36.08 -23.83
C ARG A 220 -11.20 -37.58 -23.74
N MET A 221 -10.32 -38.03 -22.85
CA MET A 221 -10.00 -39.44 -22.63
C MET A 221 -10.88 -40.13 -21.62
N LEU A 222 -11.84 -39.44 -20.97
CA LEU A 222 -12.72 -40.01 -19.94
C LEU A 222 -13.46 -41.26 -20.44
N GLY A 223 -13.95 -41.24 -21.68
CA GLY A 223 -14.60 -42.41 -22.29
C GLY A 223 -13.66 -43.60 -22.45
N ALA A 224 -12.39 -43.38 -22.87
CA ALA A 224 -11.39 -44.44 -23.01
C ALA A 224 -10.99 -45.00 -21.63
N VAL A 225 -10.79 -44.16 -20.64
CA VAL A 225 -10.44 -44.61 -19.27
C VAL A 225 -11.61 -45.41 -18.64
N ARG A 226 -12.86 -45.04 -18.88
CA ARG A 226 -14.02 -45.81 -18.42
C ARG A 226 -14.10 -47.19 -19.10
N ALA A 227 -13.87 -47.24 -20.41
CA ALA A 227 -13.86 -48.52 -21.12
C ALA A 227 -12.78 -49.48 -20.60
N GLU A 228 -11.57 -48.95 -20.31
CA GLU A 228 -10.48 -49.72 -19.70
C GLU A 228 -10.87 -50.18 -18.28
N ALA A 229 -11.47 -49.28 -17.47
CA ALA A 229 -11.95 -49.66 -16.14
C ALA A 229 -13.01 -50.75 -16.15
N GLU A 230 -13.93 -50.75 -17.13
CA GLU A 230 -14.93 -51.80 -17.32
C GLU A 230 -14.33 -53.16 -17.72
N GLU A 231 -13.26 -53.10 -18.51
CA GLU A 231 -12.52 -54.32 -18.90
C GLU A 231 -11.77 -54.91 -17.70
N VAL A 232 -11.12 -54.04 -16.91
CA VAL A 232 -10.46 -54.44 -15.65
C VAL A 232 -11.47 -55.04 -14.67
N ASN A 233 -12.61 -54.42 -14.46
CA ASN A 233 -13.67 -54.88 -13.56
C ASN A 233 -14.21 -56.27 -13.98
N ARG A 234 -14.36 -56.48 -15.30
CA ARG A 234 -14.76 -57.76 -15.84
C ARG A 234 -13.69 -58.82 -15.61
N ALA A 235 -12.41 -58.49 -15.80
CA ALA A 235 -11.28 -59.38 -15.55
C ALA A 235 -11.11 -59.75 -14.07
N VAL A 236 -11.36 -58.80 -13.17
CA VAL A 236 -11.25 -59.00 -11.71
C VAL A 236 -12.52 -59.61 -11.11
N GLY A 237 -13.66 -59.58 -11.80
CA GLY A 237 -14.93 -60.15 -11.37
C GLY A 237 -15.68 -59.31 -10.33
N ARG A 238 -15.34 -58.07 -10.16
CA ARG A 238 -15.98 -57.11 -9.25
C ARG A 238 -15.77 -55.66 -9.69
N ASP A 239 -16.59 -54.73 -9.17
CA ASP A 239 -16.39 -53.27 -9.40
C ASP A 239 -15.24 -52.73 -8.57
N ALA A 240 -14.02 -53.02 -9.00
CA ALA A 240 -12.78 -52.65 -8.33
C ALA A 240 -12.22 -51.31 -8.81
N VAL A 241 -12.54 -50.87 -10.04
CA VAL A 241 -12.13 -49.60 -10.62
C VAL A 241 -13.32 -48.71 -10.84
N ILE A 242 -13.30 -47.49 -10.25
CA ILE A 242 -14.40 -46.53 -10.31
C ILE A 242 -13.91 -45.26 -11.01
N CYS A 243 -14.63 -44.80 -12.05
CA CYS A 243 -14.35 -43.57 -12.79
C CYS A 243 -15.54 -42.57 -12.71
N PRO A 244 -15.72 -41.82 -11.65
CA PRO A 244 -16.89 -40.92 -11.46
C PRO A 244 -16.91 -39.75 -12.45
N GLY A 245 -15.76 -39.39 -13.02
CA GLY A 245 -15.58 -38.22 -13.83
C GLY A 245 -14.99 -37.04 -13.03
N ALA A 246 -15.25 -35.81 -13.49
CA ALA A 246 -14.79 -34.61 -12.76
C ALA A 246 -15.60 -34.45 -11.45
N SER A 247 -14.90 -34.08 -10.38
CA SER A 247 -15.51 -33.87 -9.06
C SER A 247 -14.89 -32.65 -8.39
N ASP A 248 -15.70 -31.83 -7.75
CA ASP A 248 -15.26 -30.73 -6.91
C ASP A 248 -14.64 -31.24 -5.59
N ASP A 249 -14.95 -32.48 -5.20
CA ASP A 249 -14.46 -33.15 -3.98
C ASP A 249 -13.23 -34.01 -4.21
N ALA A 250 -12.52 -33.85 -5.33
CA ALA A 250 -11.36 -34.68 -5.70
C ALA A 250 -10.26 -34.71 -4.61
N ALA A 251 -9.97 -33.55 -3.99
CA ALA A 251 -9.00 -33.47 -2.90
C ALA A 251 -9.49 -34.20 -1.63
N ALA A 252 -10.78 -34.14 -1.32
CA ALA A 252 -11.37 -34.87 -0.18
C ALA A 252 -11.38 -36.39 -0.43
N CYS A 253 -11.57 -36.84 -1.66
CA CYS A 253 -11.42 -38.25 -2.03
C CYS A 253 -9.96 -38.72 -1.91
N ALA A 254 -9.01 -37.92 -2.44
CA ALA A 254 -7.59 -38.21 -2.31
C ALA A 254 -7.13 -38.28 -0.84
N ALA A 255 -7.66 -37.43 0.03
CA ALA A 255 -7.35 -37.41 1.47
C ALA A 255 -7.79 -38.69 2.22
N LYS A 256 -8.72 -39.47 1.66
CA LYS A 256 -9.22 -40.72 2.24
C LYS A 256 -8.51 -41.96 1.70
N ALA A 257 -7.65 -41.81 0.71
CA ALA A 257 -6.91 -42.91 0.12
C ALA A 257 -5.90 -43.52 1.08
N ASP A 258 -5.59 -44.80 0.91
CA ASP A 258 -4.45 -45.44 1.56
C ASP A 258 -3.15 -45.03 0.88
N ILE A 259 -3.19 -44.88 -0.45
CA ILE A 259 -2.09 -44.39 -1.26
C ILE A 259 -2.61 -43.60 -2.47
N PHE A 260 -1.96 -42.51 -2.78
CA PHE A 260 -2.27 -41.67 -3.94
C PHE A 260 -1.26 -41.84 -5.05
N VAL A 261 -1.69 -41.88 -6.31
CA VAL A 261 -0.79 -41.94 -7.49
C VAL A 261 -1.03 -40.71 -8.35
N GLY A 262 -0.01 -39.91 -8.57
CA GLY A 262 -0.14 -38.70 -9.40
C GLY A 262 1.00 -37.72 -9.21
N THR A 263 0.86 -36.51 -9.73
CA THR A 263 1.92 -35.49 -9.74
C THR A 263 1.42 -34.11 -9.37
N SER A 264 2.35 -33.20 -9.14
CA SER A 264 2.10 -31.76 -8.99
C SER A 264 1.10 -31.45 -7.87
N ARG A 265 0.13 -30.57 -8.14
CA ARG A 265 -0.82 -30.08 -7.12
C ARG A 265 -1.65 -31.20 -6.48
N ALA A 266 -2.12 -32.16 -7.27
CA ALA A 266 -2.91 -33.27 -6.76
C ALA A 266 -2.13 -34.14 -5.75
N ALA A 267 -0.87 -34.40 -6.06
CA ALA A 267 0.05 -35.07 -5.13
C ALA A 267 0.29 -34.25 -3.86
N LEU A 268 0.47 -32.93 -3.98
CA LEU A 268 0.63 -32.02 -2.83
C LEU A 268 -0.60 -32.01 -1.91
N GLU A 269 -1.80 -32.02 -2.48
CA GLU A 269 -3.06 -32.06 -1.71
C GLU A 269 -3.22 -33.38 -0.94
N ALA A 270 -2.88 -34.52 -1.56
CA ALA A 270 -2.85 -35.82 -0.89
C ALA A 270 -1.79 -35.88 0.23
N MET A 271 -0.58 -35.42 -0.05
CA MET A 271 0.51 -35.32 0.93
C MET A 271 0.14 -34.41 2.12
N ALA A 272 -0.53 -33.27 1.87
CA ALA A 272 -1.01 -32.35 2.90
C ALA A 272 -2.00 -33.03 3.87
N ALA A 273 -2.81 -33.95 3.36
CA ALA A 273 -3.71 -34.78 4.16
C ALA A 273 -2.99 -35.94 4.89
N GLY A 274 -1.71 -36.16 4.62
CA GLY A 274 -0.93 -37.25 5.21
C GLY A 274 -1.06 -38.58 4.48
N VAL A 275 -1.42 -38.55 3.20
CA VAL A 275 -1.49 -39.74 2.33
C VAL A 275 -0.12 -39.96 1.68
N PRO A 276 0.44 -41.20 1.76
CA PRO A 276 1.61 -41.60 0.99
C PRO A 276 1.37 -41.48 -0.52
N VAL A 277 2.40 -41.04 -1.27
CA VAL A 277 2.25 -40.73 -2.69
C VAL A 277 3.25 -41.52 -3.55
N ILE A 278 2.77 -42.07 -4.66
CA ILE A 278 3.58 -42.50 -5.78
C ILE A 278 3.57 -41.40 -6.82
N LEU A 279 4.74 -40.85 -7.13
CA LEU A 279 4.89 -39.82 -8.13
C LEU A 279 4.98 -40.44 -9.53
N ALA A 280 3.88 -40.31 -10.29
CA ALA A 280 3.78 -40.78 -11.67
C ALA A 280 2.85 -39.90 -12.51
N GLY A 281 3.24 -39.55 -13.72
CA GLY A 281 2.50 -38.75 -14.67
C GLY A 281 3.08 -38.84 -16.08
N ASP A 282 2.58 -38.00 -17.00
CA ASP A 282 2.99 -38.03 -18.41
C ASP A 282 4.46 -37.61 -18.61
N ALA A 283 5.01 -36.83 -17.71
CA ALA A 283 6.41 -36.40 -17.80
C ALA A 283 7.42 -37.44 -17.26
N GLY A 284 6.95 -38.50 -16.57
CA GLY A 284 7.79 -39.52 -15.98
C GLY A 284 7.23 -40.12 -14.69
N CYS A 285 8.04 -40.98 -14.06
CA CYS A 285 7.71 -41.62 -12.79
C CYS A 285 8.94 -41.67 -11.87
N ARG A 286 8.74 -41.43 -10.56
CA ARG A 286 9.77 -41.57 -9.51
C ARG A 286 9.43 -42.69 -8.51
N GLY A 287 8.26 -43.31 -8.65
CA GLY A 287 7.76 -44.31 -7.71
C GLY A 287 7.31 -43.71 -6.36
N LEU A 288 7.35 -44.54 -5.32
CA LEU A 288 6.95 -44.13 -3.96
C LEU A 288 7.87 -43.03 -3.45
N LEU A 289 7.24 -41.92 -2.97
CA LEU A 289 7.98 -40.80 -2.41
C LEU A 289 8.60 -41.18 -1.05
N THR A 290 9.91 -41.01 -0.96
CA THR A 290 10.73 -41.32 0.21
C THR A 290 11.74 -40.18 0.46
N PRO A 291 12.47 -40.18 1.58
CA PRO A 291 13.50 -39.15 1.84
C PRO A 291 14.58 -39.10 0.72
N GLU A 292 14.90 -40.22 0.09
CA GLU A 292 15.96 -40.33 -0.92
C GLU A 292 15.61 -39.61 -2.22
N ASN A 293 14.32 -39.60 -2.60
CA ASN A 293 13.86 -38.94 -3.84
C ASN A 293 13.10 -37.64 -3.63
N LEU A 294 13.00 -37.15 -2.38
CA LEU A 294 12.30 -35.90 -2.06
C LEU A 294 12.95 -34.68 -2.72
N ALA A 295 14.28 -34.52 -2.57
CA ALA A 295 14.97 -33.33 -3.07
C ALA A 295 14.81 -33.13 -4.60
N PRO A 296 15.05 -34.14 -5.47
CA PRO A 296 14.79 -34.01 -6.91
C PRO A 296 13.30 -33.83 -7.24
N SER A 297 12.38 -34.32 -6.39
CA SER A 297 10.94 -34.11 -6.57
C SER A 297 10.50 -32.67 -6.25
N ILE A 298 11.11 -32.05 -5.25
CA ILE A 298 10.91 -30.62 -4.98
C ILE A 298 11.46 -29.77 -6.14
N GLY A 299 12.65 -30.12 -6.65
CA GLY A 299 13.32 -29.38 -7.73
C GLY A 299 12.51 -29.29 -9.03
N ASP A 300 11.60 -30.22 -9.29
CA ASP A 300 10.68 -30.16 -10.44
C ASP A 300 9.20 -29.98 -10.06
N ASN A 301 8.93 -29.55 -8.82
CA ASN A 301 7.57 -29.29 -8.29
C ASN A 301 6.67 -30.55 -8.35
N LEU A 302 7.22 -31.71 -8.02
CA LEU A 302 6.57 -33.03 -8.03
C LEU A 302 5.97 -33.44 -9.39
N THR A 303 6.53 -32.98 -10.50
CA THR A 303 6.00 -33.27 -11.85
C THR A 303 6.70 -34.40 -12.55
N CYS A 304 7.79 -34.90 -12.01
CA CYS A 304 8.66 -35.94 -12.62
C CYS A 304 9.33 -35.52 -13.95
N ARG A 305 9.33 -34.23 -14.33
CA ARG A 305 9.96 -33.78 -15.60
C ARG A 305 11.45 -34.06 -15.68
N THR A 306 12.11 -34.09 -14.54
CA THR A 306 13.55 -34.39 -14.46
C THR A 306 13.84 -35.85 -14.08
N ALA A 307 12.81 -36.70 -14.05
CA ALA A 307 12.99 -38.14 -13.82
C ALA A 307 13.67 -38.79 -15.02
N ALA A 308 14.50 -39.82 -14.77
CA ALA A 308 15.08 -40.63 -15.84
C ALA A 308 13.95 -41.38 -16.58
N PRO A 309 14.08 -41.57 -17.88
CA PRO A 309 13.16 -42.41 -18.62
C PRO A 309 13.16 -43.85 -18.05
N THR A 310 12.01 -44.29 -17.55
CA THR A 310 11.85 -45.62 -16.92
C THR A 310 10.47 -46.16 -17.24
N ASP A 311 10.31 -47.47 -17.06
CA ASP A 311 9.00 -48.09 -17.17
C ASP A 311 8.08 -47.66 -16.02
N THR A 312 7.09 -46.84 -16.37
CA THR A 312 6.12 -46.27 -15.41
C THR A 312 5.30 -47.38 -14.73
N ASP A 313 4.86 -48.40 -15.47
CA ASP A 313 4.05 -49.50 -14.96
C ASP A 313 4.81 -50.25 -13.84
N THR A 314 6.07 -50.61 -14.11
CA THR A 314 6.95 -51.28 -13.15
C THR A 314 7.18 -50.41 -11.89
N LEU A 315 7.44 -49.12 -12.04
CA LEU A 315 7.69 -48.24 -10.89
C LEU A 315 6.44 -48.01 -10.02
N ILE A 316 5.26 -47.88 -10.64
CA ILE A 316 3.99 -47.78 -9.91
C ILE A 316 3.76 -49.09 -9.14
N LEU A 317 3.85 -50.24 -9.79
CA LEU A 317 3.65 -51.54 -9.17
C LEU A 317 4.59 -51.78 -7.99
N ASN A 318 5.89 -51.52 -8.17
CA ASN A 318 6.87 -51.64 -7.11
C ASN A 318 6.61 -50.67 -5.93
N GLY A 319 6.12 -49.45 -6.21
CA GLY A 319 5.71 -48.50 -5.19
C GLY A 319 4.52 -48.99 -4.38
N ILE A 320 3.52 -49.60 -5.03
CA ILE A 320 2.34 -50.20 -4.39
C ILE A 320 2.76 -51.41 -3.56
N ARG A 321 3.64 -52.30 -4.11
CA ARG A 321 4.20 -53.46 -3.37
C ARG A 321 4.86 -52.98 -2.08
N ARG A 322 5.83 -52.08 -2.20
CA ARG A 322 6.55 -51.53 -1.02
C ARG A 322 5.60 -50.97 0.01
N PHE A 323 4.56 -50.24 -0.42
CA PHE A 323 3.53 -49.70 0.49
C PHE A 323 2.69 -50.82 1.13
N ALA A 324 2.23 -51.82 0.35
CA ALA A 324 1.37 -52.91 0.82
C ALA A 324 2.09 -53.83 1.82
N GLU A 325 3.38 -54.10 1.61
CA GLU A 325 4.24 -54.89 2.49
C GLU A 325 4.63 -54.15 3.79
N THR A 326 4.46 -52.83 3.81
CA THR A 326 4.78 -51.99 5.00
C THR A 326 3.65 -52.15 6.05
N ASP A 327 4.02 -52.34 7.30
CA ASP A 327 3.07 -52.42 8.42
C ASP A 327 2.31 -51.11 8.67
N SER A 328 1.31 -51.16 9.50
CA SER A 328 0.46 -49.98 9.80
C SER A 328 1.26 -48.81 10.38
N SER A 329 2.31 -49.06 11.16
CA SER A 329 3.20 -48.07 11.74
C SER A 329 4.03 -47.39 10.66
N GLY A 330 4.63 -48.18 9.77
CA GLY A 330 5.40 -47.69 8.63
C GLY A 330 4.56 -46.89 7.63
N ARG A 331 3.34 -47.34 7.32
CA ARG A 331 2.40 -46.57 6.49
C ARG A 331 2.05 -45.23 7.12
N ALA A 332 1.84 -45.20 8.45
CA ALA A 332 1.64 -43.96 9.18
C ALA A 332 2.86 -43.04 9.13
N ALA A 333 4.08 -43.59 9.25
CA ALA A 333 5.33 -42.84 9.14
C ALA A 333 5.52 -42.25 7.72
N LEU A 334 5.19 -43.01 6.65
CA LEU A 334 5.21 -42.48 5.27
C LEU A 334 4.23 -41.30 5.08
N GLY A 335 3.03 -41.40 5.62
CA GLY A 335 2.05 -40.33 5.57
C GLY A 335 2.51 -39.08 6.35
N ALA A 336 3.05 -39.28 7.56
CA ALA A 336 3.63 -38.22 8.37
C ALA A 336 4.81 -37.52 7.66
N PHE A 337 5.66 -38.30 7.01
CA PHE A 337 6.77 -37.80 6.19
C PHE A 337 6.24 -36.93 5.01
N CYS A 338 5.25 -37.40 4.27
CA CYS A 338 4.63 -36.64 3.19
C CYS A 338 4.06 -35.30 3.68
N ARG A 339 3.30 -35.32 4.79
CA ARG A 339 2.74 -34.12 5.39
C ARG A 339 3.82 -33.15 5.89
N LYS A 340 4.89 -33.66 6.50
CA LYS A 340 6.04 -32.87 6.94
C LYS A 340 6.70 -32.18 5.75
N ALA A 341 6.95 -32.90 4.66
CA ALA A 341 7.55 -32.36 3.44
C ALA A 341 6.71 -31.22 2.86
N VAL A 342 5.36 -31.35 2.83
CA VAL A 342 4.49 -30.26 2.40
C VAL A 342 4.59 -29.05 3.33
N LYS A 343 4.57 -29.25 4.63
CA LYS A 343 4.66 -28.17 5.62
C LYS A 343 5.97 -27.38 5.50
N GLU A 344 7.07 -28.06 5.23
CA GLU A 344 8.39 -27.43 5.11
C GLU A 344 8.61 -26.70 3.79
N HIS A 345 8.04 -27.20 2.67
CA HIS A 345 8.40 -26.73 1.34
C HIS A 345 7.23 -26.10 0.56
N PHE A 346 5.97 -26.47 0.85
CA PHE A 346 4.81 -26.14 0.04
C PHE A 346 3.65 -25.52 0.82
N ASP A 347 3.85 -25.15 2.09
CA ASP A 347 2.84 -24.43 2.86
C ASP A 347 2.51 -23.09 2.18
N ILE A 348 1.20 -22.85 1.95
CA ILE A 348 0.75 -21.64 1.26
C ILE A 348 1.13 -20.37 2.01
N ASP A 349 1.13 -20.36 3.35
CA ASP A 349 1.46 -19.16 4.11
C ASP A 349 2.95 -18.84 4.01
N VAL A 350 3.82 -19.87 3.97
CA VAL A 350 5.26 -19.72 3.73
C VAL A 350 5.54 -19.23 2.29
N THR A 351 4.91 -19.88 1.30
CA THR A 351 5.12 -19.52 -0.11
C THR A 351 4.53 -18.14 -0.43
N ALA A 352 3.40 -17.77 0.18
CA ALA A 352 2.81 -16.43 0.05
C ALA A 352 3.69 -15.35 0.69
N ALA A 353 4.32 -15.61 1.84
CA ALA A 353 5.26 -14.68 2.46
C ALA A 353 6.48 -14.45 1.54
N ARG A 354 7.08 -15.50 1.01
CA ARG A 354 8.19 -15.40 0.03
C ARG A 354 7.77 -14.67 -1.25
N THR A 355 6.56 -14.93 -1.74
CA THR A 355 6.00 -14.19 -2.89
C THR A 355 5.82 -12.72 -2.56
N LEU A 356 5.31 -12.39 -1.38
CA LEU A 356 5.13 -11.01 -0.93
C LEU A 356 6.45 -10.25 -0.87
N ASP A 357 7.54 -10.89 -0.48
CA ASP A 357 8.87 -10.26 -0.46
C ASP A 357 9.34 -9.91 -1.87
N VAL A 358 9.19 -10.80 -2.86
CA VAL A 358 9.49 -10.51 -4.27
C VAL A 358 8.60 -9.39 -4.82
N LEU A 359 7.32 -9.36 -4.42
CA LEU A 359 6.40 -8.29 -4.80
C LEU A 359 6.82 -6.94 -4.19
N ARG A 360 7.29 -6.93 -2.93
CA ARG A 360 7.84 -5.75 -2.26
C ARG A 360 9.09 -5.24 -2.95
N GLU A 361 10.03 -6.12 -3.27
CA GLU A 361 11.24 -5.78 -4.02
C GLU A 361 10.92 -5.16 -5.39
N ALA A 362 9.97 -5.73 -6.11
CA ALA A 362 9.53 -5.18 -7.40
C ALA A 362 8.84 -3.83 -7.25
N ALA A 363 8.01 -3.66 -6.22
CA ALA A 363 7.33 -2.40 -5.93
C ALA A 363 8.33 -1.30 -5.51
N ALA A 364 9.45 -1.68 -4.92
CA ALA A 364 10.53 -0.79 -4.52
C ALA A 364 11.31 -0.14 -5.69
N ASP A 365 11.00 -0.47 -6.92
CA ASP A 365 11.48 -0.05 -8.25
C ASP A 365 12.26 1.30 -8.29
N GLY A 366 13.42 1.38 -7.67
CA GLY A 366 14.38 2.49 -7.79
C GLY A 366 13.86 3.88 -7.39
N ARG A 367 12.60 4.03 -7.05
CA ARG A 367 12.04 5.29 -6.55
C ARG A 367 12.28 5.41 -5.06
N ARG A 368 12.91 6.50 -4.68
CA ARG A 368 13.23 6.79 -3.28
C ARG A 368 12.83 8.21 -2.93
N GLY A 369 12.33 8.37 -1.71
CA GLY A 369 12.07 9.67 -1.12
C GLY A 369 10.66 10.20 -1.31
N ILE A 370 10.46 11.34 -0.67
CA ILE A 370 9.19 12.03 -0.54
C ILE A 370 9.31 13.42 -1.16
N VAL A 371 8.31 13.83 -1.94
CA VAL A 371 8.17 15.22 -2.41
C VAL A 371 7.14 15.92 -1.56
N MET A 372 7.55 16.96 -0.85
CA MET A 372 6.68 17.86 -0.13
C MET A 372 6.12 18.91 -1.08
N CYS A 373 4.81 19.18 -1.01
CA CYS A 373 4.16 20.20 -1.82
C CYS A 373 3.23 21.06 -0.96
N GLY A 374 3.53 22.34 -0.87
CA GLY A 374 2.80 23.31 -0.07
C GLY A 374 3.11 24.75 -0.49
N TYR A 375 2.81 25.69 0.37
CA TYR A 375 3.15 27.11 0.14
C TYR A 375 4.51 27.46 0.76
N TYR A 376 5.52 26.63 0.49
CA TYR A 376 6.84 26.67 1.11
C TYR A 376 7.80 27.66 0.46
N GLY A 377 8.71 28.21 1.24
CA GLY A 377 9.74 29.14 0.77
C GLY A 377 9.19 30.49 0.31
N ALA A 378 7.99 30.85 0.73
CA ALA A 378 7.35 32.13 0.45
C ALA A 378 7.40 33.08 1.68
N GLY A 379 8.11 32.71 2.73
CA GLY A 379 8.25 33.46 3.99
C GLY A 379 6.99 33.45 4.86
N ASN A 380 6.09 32.49 4.69
CA ASN A 380 4.95 32.28 5.59
C ASN A 380 5.38 31.33 6.71
N ALA A 381 5.62 31.86 7.89
CA ALA A 381 6.12 31.10 9.04
C ALA A 381 5.28 29.86 9.39
N GLY A 382 3.98 29.90 9.17
CA GLY A 382 3.09 28.76 9.45
C GLY A 382 3.23 27.60 8.46
N ASP A 383 3.32 27.91 7.16
CA ASP A 383 3.54 26.88 6.15
C ASP A 383 4.97 26.30 6.25
N ASP A 384 5.96 27.18 6.57
CA ASP A 384 7.36 26.78 6.78
C ASP A 384 7.50 25.94 8.07
N ALA A 385 6.73 26.24 9.13
CA ALA A 385 6.65 25.44 10.35
C ALA A 385 6.09 24.03 10.07
N SER A 386 4.99 23.95 9.32
CA SER A 386 4.41 22.66 8.94
C SER A 386 5.40 21.83 8.11
N LEU A 387 6.16 22.46 7.22
CA LEU A 387 7.22 21.80 6.47
C LEU A 387 8.32 21.29 7.40
N ALA A 388 8.85 22.14 8.27
CA ALA A 388 9.94 21.80 9.18
C ALA A 388 9.57 20.62 10.08
N ALA A 389 8.38 20.66 10.69
CA ALA A 389 7.89 19.59 11.55
C ALA A 389 7.74 18.25 10.82
N ILE A 390 7.19 18.26 9.60
CA ILE A 390 7.03 17.04 8.80
C ILE A 390 8.39 16.51 8.34
N VAL A 391 9.30 17.38 7.91
CA VAL A 391 10.63 17.00 7.43
C VAL A 391 11.46 16.39 8.56
N ASP A 392 11.49 17.05 9.73
CA ASP A 392 12.19 16.54 10.91
C ASP A 392 11.68 15.15 11.29
N GLY A 393 10.39 14.99 11.46
CA GLY A 393 9.82 13.70 11.83
C GLY A 393 10.00 12.61 10.77
N LEU A 394 9.92 12.94 9.47
CA LEU A 394 10.19 11.98 8.40
C LEU A 394 11.67 11.62 8.32
N SER A 395 12.58 12.55 8.54
CA SER A 395 14.03 12.29 8.54
C SER A 395 14.43 11.34 9.68
N HIS A 396 13.78 11.44 10.84
CA HIS A 396 13.97 10.49 11.95
C HIS A 396 13.35 9.12 11.67
N ALA A 397 12.14 9.08 11.10
CA ALA A 397 11.43 7.82 10.83
C ALA A 397 11.97 7.07 9.60
N LEU A 398 12.57 7.78 8.65
CA LEU A 398 13.03 7.30 7.34
C LEU A 398 14.40 7.90 7.00
N PRO A 399 15.47 7.63 7.77
CA PRO A 399 16.74 8.34 7.68
C PRO A 399 17.44 8.21 6.32
N ASP A 400 17.21 7.12 5.61
CA ASP A 400 17.81 6.85 4.29
C ASP A 400 17.02 7.41 3.12
N GLU A 401 15.87 8.05 3.35
CA GLU A 401 14.98 8.46 2.28
C GLU A 401 15.04 9.97 2.04
N PRO A 402 15.39 10.42 0.82
CA PRO A 402 15.51 11.84 0.55
C PRO A 402 14.15 12.55 0.60
N VAL A 403 14.09 13.66 1.31
CA VAL A 403 12.93 14.56 1.30
C VAL A 403 13.24 15.73 0.38
N ARG A 404 12.29 16.08 -0.49
CA ARG A 404 12.39 17.19 -1.46
C ARG A 404 11.21 18.12 -1.27
N ALA A 405 11.45 19.43 -1.21
CA ALA A 405 10.40 20.43 -1.03
C ALA A 405 10.19 21.26 -2.33
N LEU A 406 8.96 21.25 -2.86
CA LEU A 406 8.60 22.15 -3.96
C LEU A 406 8.44 23.58 -3.43
N CYS A 407 9.34 24.48 -3.80
CA CYS A 407 9.45 25.84 -3.27
C CYS A 407 8.99 26.90 -4.27
N ARG A 408 8.39 27.98 -3.77
CA ARG A 408 7.97 29.14 -4.57
C ARG A 408 9.05 30.21 -4.68
N GLY A 409 9.91 30.36 -3.69
CA GLY A 409 11.02 31.30 -3.70
C GLY A 409 12.18 30.88 -4.64
N SER A 410 13.18 31.73 -4.76
CA SER A 410 14.41 31.47 -5.51
C SER A 410 15.61 31.15 -4.62
N THR A 411 15.51 31.35 -3.32
CA THR A 411 16.62 31.23 -2.36
C THR A 411 16.55 29.99 -1.49
N GLY A 412 15.40 29.29 -1.44
CA GLY A 412 15.18 28.19 -0.51
C GLY A 412 15.02 28.59 0.95
N ALA A 413 14.86 29.89 1.24
CA ALA A 413 14.64 30.39 2.61
C ALA A 413 13.41 29.72 3.23
N GLY A 414 13.50 29.33 4.51
CA GLY A 414 12.44 28.59 5.23
C GLY A 414 12.33 27.11 4.89
N ILE A 415 13.24 26.56 4.07
CA ILE A 415 13.32 25.13 3.82
C ILE A 415 14.34 24.53 4.80
N PRO A 416 13.96 23.47 5.56
CA PRO A 416 14.88 22.79 6.45
C PRO A 416 16.09 22.19 5.71
N PRO A 417 17.27 22.12 6.33
CA PRO A 417 18.48 21.61 5.69
C PRO A 417 18.38 20.12 5.29
N GLU A 418 17.51 19.35 5.93
CA GLU A 418 17.24 17.95 5.62
C GLU A 418 16.40 17.77 4.34
N ALA A 419 15.82 18.85 3.80
CA ALA A 419 15.02 18.81 2.59
C ALA A 419 15.72 19.51 1.41
N GLU A 420 15.82 18.80 0.27
CA GLU A 420 16.33 19.35 -0.98
C GLU A 420 15.29 20.32 -1.60
N PRO A 421 15.61 21.63 -1.77
CA PRO A 421 14.68 22.56 -2.39
C PRO A 421 14.58 22.33 -3.90
N ILE A 422 13.34 22.19 -4.40
CA ILE A 422 13.03 22.10 -5.83
C ILE A 422 12.20 23.32 -6.23
N PHE A 423 12.81 24.23 -6.96
CA PHE A 423 12.14 25.47 -7.34
C PHE A 423 11.08 25.26 -8.43
N LEU A 424 9.87 25.78 -8.19
CA LEU A 424 8.76 25.71 -9.15
C LEU A 424 9.02 26.47 -10.47
N THR A 425 10.04 27.30 -10.51
CA THR A 425 10.56 27.93 -11.72
C THR A 425 11.23 26.93 -12.67
N SER A 426 11.56 25.71 -12.17
CA SER A 426 12.13 24.60 -12.96
C SER A 426 11.11 23.43 -13.08
N PRO A 427 10.18 23.46 -14.04
CA PRO A 427 9.19 22.39 -14.21
C PRO A 427 9.81 21.02 -14.49
N LEU A 428 10.99 21.00 -15.14
CA LEU A 428 11.72 19.75 -15.42
C LEU A 428 12.27 19.11 -14.14
N ALA A 429 12.82 19.94 -13.22
CA ALA A 429 13.29 19.45 -11.93
C ALA A 429 12.13 18.88 -11.07
N ALA A 430 11.01 19.61 -11.00
CA ALA A 430 9.81 19.13 -10.32
C ALA A 430 9.28 17.83 -10.95
N ALA A 431 9.27 17.75 -12.28
CA ALA A 431 8.85 16.52 -12.97
C ALA A 431 9.82 15.35 -12.74
N LYS A 432 11.13 15.60 -12.64
CA LYS A 432 12.14 14.60 -12.27
C LYS A 432 11.95 14.14 -10.83
N ALA A 433 11.80 15.05 -9.88
CA ALA A 433 11.55 14.73 -8.47
C ALA A 433 10.31 13.83 -8.32
N LEU A 434 9.16 14.19 -8.92
CA LEU A 434 7.96 13.37 -8.89
C LEU A 434 8.11 12.01 -9.59
N ARG A 435 9.03 11.87 -10.54
CA ARG A 435 9.28 10.58 -11.22
C ARG A 435 10.13 9.64 -10.38
N THR A 436 11.07 10.19 -9.63
CA THR A 436 12.03 9.42 -8.82
C THR A 436 11.59 9.20 -7.39
N SER A 437 10.54 9.88 -6.92
CA SER A 437 10.00 9.73 -5.57
C SER A 437 8.80 8.79 -5.52
N ARG A 438 8.60 8.15 -4.37
CA ARG A 438 7.47 7.26 -4.10
C ARG A 438 6.22 8.01 -3.69
N LEU A 439 6.39 9.06 -2.89
CA LEU A 439 5.30 9.78 -2.25
C LEU A 439 5.34 11.26 -2.59
N LEU A 440 4.18 11.82 -2.92
CA LEU A 440 3.91 13.24 -2.84
C LEU A 440 3.08 13.48 -1.57
N LEU A 441 3.60 14.26 -0.63
CA LEU A 441 2.87 14.74 0.53
C LEU A 441 2.45 16.19 0.28
N LEU A 442 1.14 16.40 0.08
CA LEU A 442 0.55 17.73 0.02
C LEU A 442 0.29 18.17 1.47
N GLY A 443 1.14 19.03 2.02
CA GLY A 443 1.17 19.32 3.46
C GLY A 443 1.13 20.79 3.80
N GLY A 444 0.69 21.09 5.03
CA GLY A 444 0.52 22.45 5.56
C GLY A 444 -0.74 23.14 5.06
N GLY A 445 -1.28 24.03 5.86
CA GLY A 445 -2.33 24.94 5.51
C GLY A 445 -3.62 24.39 4.88
N SER A 446 -4.44 25.27 4.31
CA SER A 446 -5.65 24.93 3.52
C SER A 446 -5.34 25.10 2.03
N LEU A 447 -4.59 24.17 1.44
CA LEU A 447 -4.08 24.29 0.06
C LEU A 447 -5.19 24.12 -0.99
N LEU A 448 -6.17 23.24 -0.72
CA LEU A 448 -7.30 23.01 -1.62
C LEU A 448 -8.43 24.01 -1.34
N GLN A 449 -8.23 25.25 -1.80
CA GLN A 449 -9.19 26.36 -1.66
C GLN A 449 -9.04 27.33 -2.83
N ASN A 450 -10.09 28.14 -3.11
CA ASN A 450 -10.03 29.20 -4.11
C ASN A 450 -10.49 30.56 -3.59
N ALA A 451 -10.42 30.78 -2.27
CA ALA A 451 -10.68 32.08 -1.68
C ALA A 451 -9.69 33.14 -2.18
N THR A 452 -8.43 32.76 -2.39
CA THR A 452 -7.39 33.63 -2.97
C THR A 452 -7.42 33.63 -4.50
N SER A 453 -7.39 32.46 -5.14
CA SER A 453 -7.51 32.35 -6.60
C SER A 453 -7.78 30.91 -7.06
N LEU A 454 -8.50 30.77 -8.17
CA LEU A 454 -8.67 29.48 -8.84
C LEU A 454 -7.34 28.93 -9.39
N ARG A 455 -6.40 29.84 -9.77
CA ARG A 455 -5.07 29.48 -10.27
C ARG A 455 -4.23 28.77 -9.20
N SER A 456 -4.33 29.20 -7.92
CA SER A 456 -3.64 28.54 -6.81
C SER A 456 -4.15 27.11 -6.60
N LEU A 457 -5.46 26.92 -6.53
CA LEU A 457 -6.07 25.58 -6.44
C LEU A 457 -5.67 24.70 -7.60
N ALA A 458 -5.71 25.23 -8.83
CA ALA A 458 -5.33 24.48 -10.03
C ALA A 458 -3.86 24.03 -10.01
N SER A 459 -2.94 24.84 -9.44
CA SER A 459 -1.53 24.48 -9.34
C SER A 459 -1.30 23.26 -8.44
N TYR A 460 -1.96 23.19 -7.28
CA TYR A 460 -1.87 22.02 -6.38
C TYR A 460 -2.54 20.77 -6.99
N ALA A 461 -3.71 20.94 -7.59
CA ALA A 461 -4.37 19.83 -8.29
C ALA A 461 -3.53 19.31 -9.46
N LEU A 462 -2.80 20.20 -10.17
CA LEU A 462 -1.86 19.81 -11.22
C LEU A 462 -0.68 19.03 -10.66
N ALA A 463 -0.11 19.43 -9.53
CA ALA A 463 0.96 18.69 -8.84
C ALA A 463 0.49 17.27 -8.46
N VAL A 464 -0.70 17.14 -7.87
CA VAL A 464 -1.33 15.85 -7.56
C VAL A 464 -1.51 15.00 -8.83
N ARG A 465 -2.06 15.57 -9.90
CA ARG A 465 -2.24 14.88 -11.18
C ARG A 465 -0.89 14.47 -11.80
N ALA A 466 0.12 15.34 -11.70
CA ALA A 466 1.45 15.08 -12.24
C ALA A 466 2.16 13.96 -11.46
N ALA A 467 2.05 13.95 -10.14
CA ALA A 467 2.54 12.88 -9.27
C ALA A 467 1.90 11.53 -9.66
N ARG A 468 0.58 11.46 -9.69
CA ARG A 468 -0.16 10.27 -10.09
C ARG A 468 0.24 9.76 -11.47
N ARG A 469 0.31 10.63 -12.47
CA ARG A 469 0.72 10.25 -13.83
C ARG A 469 2.15 9.70 -13.91
N ARG A 470 2.98 10.01 -12.91
CA ARG A 470 4.35 9.51 -12.81
C ARG A 470 4.50 8.33 -11.87
N GLY A 471 3.37 7.81 -11.34
CA GLY A 471 3.36 6.68 -10.42
C GLY A 471 3.81 7.02 -8.99
N CYS A 472 3.89 8.31 -8.66
CA CYS A 472 4.10 8.78 -7.30
C CYS A 472 2.77 8.74 -6.54
N ARG A 473 2.73 8.20 -5.34
CA ARG A 473 1.53 8.17 -4.49
C ARG A 473 1.27 9.54 -3.91
N VAL A 474 0.05 9.79 -3.50
CA VAL A 474 -0.36 11.07 -2.95
C VAL A 474 -0.97 10.88 -1.58
N VAL A 475 -0.43 11.58 -0.59
CA VAL A 475 -1.01 11.77 0.72
C VAL A 475 -1.28 13.26 0.91
N ILE A 476 -2.38 13.61 1.58
CA ILE A 476 -2.72 14.99 1.93
C ILE A 476 -2.72 15.11 3.45
N TRP A 477 -2.02 16.10 3.99
CA TRP A 477 -2.07 16.43 5.41
C TRP A 477 -2.32 17.92 5.60
N GLY A 478 -3.50 18.31 6.02
CA GLY A 478 -3.86 19.71 6.19
C GLY A 478 -5.37 19.96 6.16
N GLY A 479 -5.77 21.11 5.65
CA GLY A 479 -7.18 21.49 5.56
C GLY A 479 -7.68 21.71 4.14
N VAL A 480 -9.01 21.74 4.01
CA VAL A 480 -9.71 22.24 2.84
C VAL A 480 -10.32 23.59 3.19
N GLY A 481 -10.19 24.56 2.29
CA GLY A 481 -10.76 25.89 2.49
C GLY A 481 -12.01 26.11 1.62
N PRO A 482 -12.53 27.35 1.56
CA PRO A 482 -13.70 27.68 0.79
C PRO A 482 -13.53 27.35 -0.70
N LEU A 483 -14.50 26.65 -1.27
CA LEU A 483 -14.59 26.32 -2.70
C LEU A 483 -15.79 27.07 -3.32
N LEU A 484 -15.51 28.27 -3.81
CA LEU A 484 -16.50 29.29 -4.15
C LEU A 484 -17.18 29.07 -5.51
N SER A 485 -16.80 28.01 -6.25
CA SER A 485 -17.42 27.72 -7.55
C SER A 485 -17.53 26.21 -7.80
N PRO A 486 -18.49 25.76 -8.65
CA PRO A 486 -18.60 24.37 -9.05
C PRO A 486 -17.33 23.84 -9.73
N ALA A 487 -16.61 24.69 -10.47
CA ALA A 487 -15.34 24.33 -11.11
C ALA A 487 -14.24 24.05 -10.05
N ALA A 488 -14.13 24.92 -9.03
CA ALA A 488 -13.20 24.71 -7.92
C ALA A 488 -13.50 23.40 -7.18
N ARG A 489 -14.77 23.14 -6.87
CA ARG A 489 -15.20 21.91 -6.22
C ARG A 489 -14.86 20.66 -7.06
N ARG A 490 -15.07 20.70 -8.38
CA ARG A 490 -14.69 19.59 -9.27
C ARG A 490 -13.18 19.34 -9.31
N ILE A 491 -12.37 20.41 -9.31
CA ILE A 491 -10.90 20.32 -9.31
C ILE A 491 -10.43 19.71 -8.00
N ALA A 492 -10.90 20.23 -6.85
CA ALA A 492 -10.54 19.72 -5.51
C ALA A 492 -10.98 18.27 -5.34
N SER A 493 -12.21 17.92 -5.72
CA SER A 493 -12.73 16.55 -5.63
C SER A 493 -11.89 15.55 -6.41
N ARG A 494 -11.38 15.90 -7.58
CA ARG A 494 -10.49 15.02 -8.36
C ARG A 494 -9.15 14.79 -7.66
N ALA A 495 -8.58 15.83 -7.04
CA ALA A 495 -7.34 15.72 -6.28
C ALA A 495 -7.55 14.84 -5.04
N VAL A 496 -8.59 15.10 -4.26
CA VAL A 496 -8.96 14.39 -3.03
C VAL A 496 -9.20 12.90 -3.31
N ARG A 497 -10.01 12.56 -4.31
CA ARG A 497 -10.28 11.15 -4.68
C ARG A 497 -9.06 10.38 -5.17
N SER A 498 -8.00 11.07 -5.57
CA SER A 498 -6.77 10.43 -6.04
C SER A 498 -5.74 10.22 -4.92
N ALA A 499 -5.98 10.76 -3.73
CA ALA A 499 -5.12 10.56 -2.56
C ALA A 499 -5.27 9.14 -2.01
N LEU A 500 -4.14 8.57 -1.55
CA LEU A 500 -4.07 7.28 -0.87
C LEU A 500 -4.66 7.39 0.54
N ALA A 501 -4.28 8.44 1.27
CA ALA A 501 -4.78 8.77 2.60
C ALA A 501 -4.84 10.29 2.77
N ILE A 502 -5.72 10.75 3.67
CA ILE A 502 -5.88 12.16 4.02
C ILE A 502 -5.87 12.28 5.53
N TYR A 503 -4.97 13.11 6.06
CA TYR A 503 -4.87 13.50 7.45
C TYR A 503 -5.41 14.93 7.58
N ALA A 504 -6.65 15.04 8.04
CA ALA A 504 -7.32 16.31 8.21
C ALA A 504 -6.85 16.95 9.53
N ARG A 505 -6.44 18.21 9.49
CA ARG A 505 -5.90 18.90 10.66
C ARG A 505 -6.93 19.21 11.76
N ASP A 506 -8.24 19.16 11.42
CA ASP A 506 -9.37 19.40 12.32
C ASP A 506 -10.63 18.68 11.81
N ALA A 507 -11.66 18.59 12.64
CA ALA A 507 -12.90 17.91 12.29
C ALA A 507 -13.62 18.56 11.09
N ALA A 508 -13.60 19.89 10.99
CA ALA A 508 -14.23 20.61 9.88
C ALA A 508 -13.52 20.32 8.54
N ALA A 509 -12.19 20.17 8.57
CA ALA A 509 -11.42 19.75 7.41
C ALA A 509 -11.77 18.29 7.03
N ALA A 510 -11.96 17.40 8.02
CA ALA A 510 -12.34 16.01 7.76
C ALA A 510 -13.70 15.92 7.06
N GLU A 511 -14.70 16.66 7.53
CA GLU A 511 -16.01 16.75 6.88
C GLU A 511 -15.90 17.33 5.46
N GLY A 512 -15.10 18.40 5.30
CA GLY A 512 -14.84 19.01 3.99
C GLY A 512 -14.23 18.04 2.99
N PHE A 513 -13.26 17.21 3.39
CA PHE A 513 -12.67 16.17 2.55
C PHE A 513 -13.65 15.04 2.24
N ALA A 514 -14.45 14.61 3.21
CA ALA A 514 -15.50 13.61 3.00
C ALA A 514 -16.54 14.11 1.97
N ALA A 515 -16.98 15.37 2.07
CA ALA A 515 -17.90 15.99 1.11
C ALA A 515 -17.32 16.10 -0.31
N LEU A 516 -15.99 16.08 -0.47
CA LEU A 516 -15.31 16.03 -1.77
C LEU A 516 -15.11 14.59 -2.29
N GLY A 517 -15.51 13.58 -1.52
CA GLY A 517 -15.47 12.18 -1.90
C GLY A 517 -14.15 11.48 -1.57
N ALA A 518 -13.51 11.89 -0.48
CA ALA A 518 -12.37 11.16 0.09
C ALA A 518 -12.80 9.76 0.56
N LYS A 519 -11.93 8.77 0.37
CA LYS A 519 -12.19 7.38 0.78
C LYS A 519 -11.67 7.08 2.19
N HIS A 520 -10.51 7.62 2.53
CA HIS A 520 -9.83 7.41 3.80
C HIS A 520 -9.42 8.78 4.36
N VAL A 521 -10.12 9.22 5.38
CA VAL A 521 -9.85 10.46 6.10
C VAL A 521 -9.64 10.12 7.56
N VAL A 522 -8.52 10.55 8.09
CA VAL A 522 -8.18 10.46 9.51
C VAL A 522 -8.18 11.89 10.06
N THR A 523 -8.91 12.14 11.14
CA THR A 523 -8.78 13.41 11.86
C THR A 523 -7.46 13.38 12.63
N ALA A 524 -6.59 14.30 12.30
CA ALA A 524 -5.28 14.50 12.91
C ALA A 524 -5.24 15.90 13.54
N ALA A 525 -4.06 16.50 13.64
CA ALA A 525 -3.89 17.88 14.04
C ALA A 525 -2.99 18.62 13.05
N ASP A 526 -2.80 19.93 13.26
CA ASP A 526 -1.88 20.72 12.43
C ASP A 526 -0.44 20.24 12.67
N PRO A 527 0.32 19.90 11.60
CA PRO A 527 1.71 19.43 11.76
C PRO A 527 2.62 20.44 12.45
N ALA A 528 2.33 21.73 12.39
CA ALA A 528 3.10 22.77 13.09
C ALA A 528 3.14 22.57 14.62
N LEU A 529 2.21 21.80 15.19
CA LEU A 529 2.23 21.42 16.62
C LEU A 529 3.40 20.50 17.01
N LEU A 530 4.12 19.94 16.03
CA LEU A 530 5.30 19.12 16.27
C LEU A 530 6.61 19.91 16.27
N ILE A 531 6.57 21.24 16.06
CA ILE A 531 7.76 22.08 16.12
C ILE A 531 8.36 22.06 17.52
N LEU A 532 9.68 21.85 17.55
CA LEU A 532 10.45 21.95 18.77
C LEU A 532 11.02 23.37 18.95
N PRO A 533 11.07 23.90 20.17
CA PRO A 533 11.73 25.16 20.45
C PRO A 533 13.23 25.12 20.06
N GLU A 534 13.73 26.18 19.44
CA GLU A 534 15.13 26.38 19.11
C GLU A 534 15.71 27.58 19.88
N PRO A 535 16.98 27.56 20.27
CA PRO A 535 17.57 28.70 20.97
C PRO A 535 17.58 29.96 20.10
N LEU A 536 17.32 31.10 20.70
CA LEU A 536 17.52 32.39 20.08
C LEU A 536 19.01 32.71 19.98
N PRO A 537 19.45 33.51 18.99
CA PRO A 537 20.80 34.04 18.97
C PRO A 537 21.11 34.83 20.27
N ASP A 538 22.35 34.75 20.72
CA ASP A 538 22.78 35.44 21.93
C ASP A 538 22.50 36.95 21.87
N GLY A 539 21.92 37.47 22.92
CA GLY A 539 21.56 38.88 23.00
C GLY A 539 20.45 39.36 22.06
N TYR A 540 19.70 38.42 21.43
CA TYR A 540 18.70 38.78 20.44
C TYR A 540 17.61 39.70 20.97
N ILE A 541 17.05 39.45 22.19
CA ILE A 541 16.02 40.28 22.82
C ILE A 541 16.55 41.69 23.09
N ALA A 542 17.78 41.80 23.61
CA ALA A 542 18.42 43.11 23.87
C ALA A 542 18.66 43.89 22.55
N SER A 543 18.97 43.20 21.46
CA SER A 543 19.14 43.83 20.14
C SER A 543 17.86 44.47 19.60
N LEU A 544 16.69 44.07 20.13
CA LEU A 544 15.40 44.67 19.80
C LEU A 544 15.10 45.95 20.61
N GLY A 545 16.02 46.35 21.49
CA GLY A 545 15.84 47.49 22.40
C GLY A 545 14.80 47.23 23.53
N ILE A 546 14.69 45.96 23.93
CA ILE A 546 13.75 45.55 25.01
C ILE A 546 14.56 45.31 26.28
N ASP A 547 14.40 46.20 27.24
CA ASP A 547 15.10 46.18 28.55
C ASP A 547 14.28 45.53 29.68
N GLY A 548 13.13 44.92 29.37
CA GLY A 548 12.20 44.30 30.32
C GLY A 548 11.32 43.22 29.70
N GLY A 549 10.16 43.01 30.33
CA GLY A 549 9.16 42.11 29.77
C GLY A 549 8.54 42.64 28.48
N TYR A 550 8.01 41.73 27.65
CA TYR A 550 7.36 42.10 26.40
C TYR A 550 6.09 41.28 26.16
N PHE A 551 5.25 41.77 25.28
CA PHE A 551 4.13 41.05 24.71
C PHE A 551 4.14 41.16 23.17
N MET A 552 3.53 40.23 22.48
CA MET A 552 3.61 40.15 21.03
C MET A 552 2.29 40.42 20.33
N ILE A 553 2.33 41.16 19.24
CA ILE A 553 1.20 41.45 18.36
C ILE A 553 1.52 40.95 16.98
N CYS A 554 0.72 40.01 16.48
CA CYS A 554 0.87 39.38 15.18
C CYS A 554 -0.31 39.77 14.26
N PRO A 555 -0.30 41.00 13.69
CA PRO A 555 -1.40 41.49 12.90
C PRO A 555 -1.39 40.93 11.48
N ARG A 556 -2.56 40.99 10.82
CA ARG A 556 -2.72 40.51 9.43
C ARG A 556 -3.47 41.55 8.59
N PRO A 557 -2.99 41.91 7.35
CA PRO A 557 -3.78 42.72 6.42
C PRO A 557 -5.08 42.02 6.05
N THR A 558 -6.21 42.63 6.32
CA THR A 558 -7.53 42.04 6.11
C THR A 558 -8.37 42.77 5.05
N ALA A 559 -7.94 43.94 4.61
CA ALA A 559 -8.68 44.81 3.69
C ALA A 559 -9.07 44.14 2.35
N SER A 560 -8.26 43.24 1.85
CA SER A 560 -8.50 42.49 0.59
C SER A 560 -9.19 41.15 0.79
N LEU A 561 -9.42 40.71 2.03
CA LEU A 561 -9.98 39.42 2.35
C LEU A 561 -11.51 39.44 2.37
N ARG A 562 -12.15 38.48 1.71
CA ARG A 562 -13.60 38.36 1.75
C ARG A 562 -14.08 37.93 3.12
N GLY A 563 -15.10 38.63 3.63
CA GLY A 563 -15.67 38.36 4.96
C GLY A 563 -14.99 39.10 6.13
N ALA A 564 -13.90 39.85 5.85
CA ALA A 564 -13.17 40.60 6.87
C ALA A 564 -13.58 42.09 6.98
N GLY A 565 -14.74 42.50 6.44
CA GLY A 565 -15.25 43.86 6.54
C GLY A 565 -14.55 44.93 5.69
N GLY A 566 -13.55 44.57 4.92
CA GLY A 566 -12.83 45.43 4.00
C GLY A 566 -11.92 46.46 4.67
N LYS A 567 -11.52 47.53 3.92
CA LYS A 567 -10.54 48.53 4.38
C LYS A 567 -10.95 49.26 5.62
N LYS A 568 -12.26 49.52 5.79
CA LYS A 568 -12.79 50.25 6.98
C LYS A 568 -12.63 49.41 8.26
N ALA A 569 -12.89 48.11 8.20
CA ALA A 569 -12.71 47.19 9.33
C ALA A 569 -11.21 47.07 9.68
N GLU A 570 -10.31 47.00 8.70
CA GLU A 570 -8.88 47.00 8.98
C GLU A 570 -8.37 48.25 9.66
N ILE A 571 -8.85 49.43 9.23
CA ILE A 571 -8.47 50.69 9.88
C ILE A 571 -9.01 50.75 11.31
N ASN A 572 -10.24 50.28 11.57
CA ASN A 572 -10.81 50.24 12.90
C ASN A 572 -10.03 49.26 13.77
N ALA A 573 -9.77 48.05 13.33
CA ALA A 573 -8.97 47.07 14.06
C ALA A 573 -7.58 47.63 14.40
N ALA A 574 -6.91 48.27 13.45
CA ALA A 574 -5.61 48.91 13.67
C ALA A 574 -5.64 49.93 14.81
N ARG A 575 -6.69 50.78 14.87
CA ARG A 575 -6.87 51.75 15.94
C ARG A 575 -7.07 51.07 17.31
N GLU A 576 -7.93 50.05 17.36
CA GLU A 576 -8.25 49.34 18.60
C GLU A 576 -7.03 48.52 19.09
N ILE A 577 -6.26 47.92 18.18
CA ILE A 577 -5.00 47.23 18.50
C ILE A 577 -3.98 48.21 19.12
N CYS A 578 -3.83 49.43 18.57
CA CYS A 578 -2.94 50.43 19.15
C CYS A 578 -3.42 50.92 20.53
N ALA A 579 -4.73 51.13 20.73
CA ALA A 579 -5.31 51.49 22.01
C ALA A 579 -5.10 50.37 23.04
N PHE A 580 -5.36 49.13 22.68
CA PHE A 580 -5.06 47.96 23.50
C PHE A 580 -3.57 47.87 23.85
N SER A 581 -2.68 48.04 22.88
CA SER A 581 -1.21 47.99 23.08
C SER A 581 -0.75 49.02 24.15
N ALA A 582 -1.20 50.25 24.03
CA ALA A 582 -0.86 51.31 24.99
C ALA A 582 -1.38 51.00 26.40
N ARG A 583 -2.63 50.54 26.50
CA ARG A 583 -3.25 50.20 27.80
C ARG A 583 -2.60 48.98 28.44
N PHE A 584 -2.30 47.92 27.66
CA PHE A 584 -1.68 46.70 28.17
C PHE A 584 -0.26 46.97 28.64
N ALA A 585 0.52 47.75 27.87
CA ALA A 585 1.87 48.18 28.25
C ALA A 585 1.86 48.98 29.56
N ALA A 586 0.92 49.93 29.73
CA ALA A 586 0.78 50.70 30.96
C ALA A 586 0.38 49.83 32.16
N ALA A 587 -0.49 48.85 31.99
CA ALA A 587 -0.95 47.98 33.05
C ALA A 587 0.09 46.93 33.49
N THR A 588 0.92 46.45 32.58
CA THR A 588 1.85 45.32 32.82
C THR A 588 3.31 45.73 32.93
N GLY A 589 3.66 46.95 32.53
CA GLY A 589 5.06 47.39 32.42
C GLY A 589 5.86 46.69 31.32
N THR A 590 5.18 46.05 30.35
CA THR A 590 5.83 45.29 29.27
C THR A 590 5.80 46.05 27.94
N SER A 591 6.77 45.82 27.08
CA SER A 591 6.91 46.47 25.77
C SER A 591 6.22 45.72 24.65
N PRO A 592 5.49 46.38 23.72
CA PRO A 592 4.91 45.72 22.55
C PRO A 592 5.96 45.37 21.53
N VAL A 593 5.85 44.16 20.94
CA VAL A 593 6.66 43.68 19.84
C VAL A 593 5.74 43.23 18.69
N PHE A 594 5.89 43.85 17.53
CA PHE A 594 5.12 43.50 16.34
C PHE A 594 5.84 42.44 15.51
N LEU A 595 5.19 41.32 15.27
CA LEU A 595 5.75 40.20 14.49
C LEU A 595 4.98 40.02 13.18
N ALA A 596 5.70 40.10 12.07
CA ALA A 596 5.20 39.69 10.76
C ALA A 596 5.42 38.18 10.54
N LEU A 597 4.36 37.43 10.36
CA LEU A 597 4.45 35.99 10.07
C LEU A 597 4.44 35.69 8.56
N ALA A 598 4.23 36.69 7.72
CA ALA A 598 4.37 36.60 6.27
C ALA A 598 4.83 37.96 5.72
N PRO A 599 5.50 38.03 4.55
CA PRO A 599 5.95 39.27 3.95
C PRO A 599 4.84 40.31 3.73
N SER A 600 3.60 39.85 3.52
CA SER A 600 2.42 40.72 3.42
C SER A 600 2.13 41.50 4.68
N ASP A 601 2.60 41.06 5.83
CA ASP A 601 2.30 41.67 7.15
C ASP A 601 3.29 42.77 7.53
N ASP A 602 4.48 42.77 6.93
CA ASP A 602 5.60 43.68 7.26
C ASP A 602 5.17 45.16 7.26
N THR A 603 4.47 45.55 6.21
CA THR A 603 4.01 46.97 6.07
C THR A 603 3.02 47.36 7.19
N LEU A 604 2.11 46.43 7.53
CA LEU A 604 1.14 46.66 8.61
C LEU A 604 1.85 46.72 9.97
N CYS A 605 2.76 45.77 10.25
CA CYS A 605 3.53 45.74 11.49
C CYS A 605 4.31 47.03 11.69
N ARG A 606 5.06 47.53 10.69
CA ARG A 606 5.80 48.80 10.77
C ARG A 606 4.90 50.00 10.99
N ARG A 607 3.73 50.04 10.32
CA ARG A 607 2.76 51.12 10.50
C ARG A 607 2.21 51.18 11.93
N LEU A 608 1.80 50.00 12.48
CA LEU A 608 1.27 49.90 13.83
C LEU A 608 2.35 50.20 14.88
N ALA A 609 3.54 49.65 14.72
CA ALA A 609 4.65 49.91 15.61
C ALA A 609 5.00 51.42 15.74
N ALA A 610 5.01 52.13 14.60
CA ALA A 610 5.23 53.57 14.56
C ALA A 610 4.10 54.34 15.34
N GLN A 611 2.86 53.86 15.23
CA GLN A 611 1.74 54.45 15.98
C GLN A 611 1.76 54.13 17.49
N CYS A 612 2.45 53.05 17.87
CA CYS A 612 2.63 52.59 19.24
C CYS A 612 3.99 53.03 19.84
N GLY A 613 4.44 54.26 19.56
CA GLY A 613 5.65 54.83 20.15
C GLY A 613 6.97 54.32 19.63
N GLY A 614 7.01 53.72 18.44
CA GLY A 614 8.21 53.17 17.85
C GLY A 614 8.58 51.79 18.39
N ALA A 615 7.58 50.96 18.67
CA ALA A 615 7.75 49.59 19.15
C ALA A 615 8.64 48.72 18.21
N ALA A 616 9.25 47.68 18.76
CA ALA A 616 10.08 46.73 18.00
C ALA A 616 9.27 46.00 16.92
N VAL A 617 9.88 45.81 15.76
CA VAL A 617 9.29 45.06 14.65
C VAL A 617 10.18 43.93 14.21
N LEU A 618 9.62 42.74 14.17
CA LEU A 618 10.25 41.52 13.65
C LEU A 618 9.73 41.25 12.24
N PRO A 619 10.58 41.40 11.20
CA PRO A 619 10.18 41.08 9.82
C PRO A 619 9.88 39.60 9.61
N ALA A 620 9.06 39.32 8.63
CA ALA A 620 8.80 37.92 8.22
C ALA A 620 10.10 37.21 7.82
N GLY A 621 10.29 35.99 8.32
CA GLY A 621 11.47 35.15 8.01
C GLY A 621 12.76 35.58 8.75
N SER A 622 12.70 36.46 9.74
CA SER A 622 13.86 36.83 10.59
C SER A 622 14.28 35.73 11.56
N LEU A 623 13.37 34.84 11.92
CA LEU A 623 13.59 33.71 12.83
C LEU A 623 13.02 32.43 12.24
N THR A 624 13.59 31.28 12.64
CA THR A 624 13.04 29.98 12.35
C THR A 624 11.73 29.75 13.12
N PRO A 625 10.86 28.83 12.70
CA PRO A 625 9.65 28.51 13.47
C PRO A 625 9.93 28.09 14.92
N GLY A 626 11.01 27.32 15.17
CA GLY A 626 11.43 26.92 16.53
C GLY A 626 11.88 28.10 17.38
N GLN A 627 12.60 29.04 16.78
CA GLN A 627 13.00 30.29 17.44
C GLN A 627 11.80 31.20 17.74
N LEU A 628 10.77 31.20 16.88
CA LEU A 628 9.52 31.92 17.16
C LEU A 628 8.80 31.37 18.39
N VAL A 629 8.78 30.05 18.56
CA VAL A 629 8.21 29.41 19.77
C VAL A 629 9.00 29.85 21.01
N THR A 630 10.35 29.81 20.93
CA THR A 630 11.22 30.28 22.05
C THR A 630 11.01 31.76 22.33
N LEU A 631 10.90 32.59 21.30
CA LEU A 631 10.60 34.01 21.51
C LEU A 631 9.25 34.21 22.21
N MET A 632 8.21 33.50 21.78
CA MET A 632 6.89 33.58 22.36
C MET A 632 6.85 33.10 23.82
N SER A 633 7.69 32.12 24.20
CA SER A 633 7.74 31.65 25.60
C SER A 633 8.21 32.68 26.60
N GLY A 634 8.93 33.70 26.16
CA GLY A 634 9.33 34.87 26.98
C GLY A 634 8.31 36.00 26.97
N ALA A 635 7.26 35.93 26.17
CA ALA A 635 6.24 36.95 26.08
C ALA A 635 5.17 36.77 27.16
N SER A 636 4.67 37.88 27.71
CA SER A 636 3.55 37.87 28.70
C SER A 636 2.20 37.57 28.04
N LEU A 637 2.05 37.88 26.75
CA LEU A 637 0.83 37.66 25.96
C LEU A 637 1.18 37.62 24.47
N VAL A 638 0.40 36.86 23.69
CA VAL A 638 0.39 36.91 22.23
C VAL A 638 -0.98 37.29 21.70
N MET A 639 -1.10 38.43 21.02
CA MET A 639 -2.29 38.78 20.25
C MET A 639 -2.12 38.30 18.81
N ALA A 640 -3.01 37.43 18.34
CA ALA A 640 -2.83 36.64 17.09
C ALA A 640 -3.99 36.85 16.10
N GLU A 641 -3.78 37.60 15.02
CA GLU A 641 -4.70 37.58 13.86
C GLU A 641 -4.38 36.45 12.84
N ARG A 642 -3.28 35.75 13.05
CA ARG A 642 -2.92 34.57 12.24
C ARG A 642 -3.00 33.32 13.09
N LEU A 643 -3.57 32.24 12.50
CA LEU A 643 -3.71 30.96 13.18
C LEU A 643 -2.38 30.47 13.77
N HIS A 644 -1.28 30.49 13.00
CA HIS A 644 -0.01 29.96 13.48
C HIS A 644 0.65 30.81 14.57
N ALA A 645 0.28 32.10 14.74
CA ALA A 645 0.68 32.84 15.92
C ALA A 645 0.06 32.23 17.19
N ALA A 646 -1.23 31.86 17.15
CA ALA A 646 -1.88 31.16 18.26
C ALA A 646 -1.30 29.75 18.46
N VAL A 647 -0.96 29.02 17.37
CA VAL A 647 -0.29 27.70 17.46
C VAL A 647 1.06 27.81 18.16
N PHE A 648 1.90 28.79 17.80
CA PHE A 648 3.21 28.97 18.41
C PHE A 648 3.10 29.43 19.86
N ALA A 649 2.12 30.29 20.17
CA ALA A 649 1.82 30.71 21.57
C ALA A 649 1.41 29.51 22.42
N ALA A 650 0.55 28.62 21.88
CA ALA A 650 0.12 27.42 22.57
C ALA A 650 1.29 26.46 22.81
N LEU A 651 2.19 26.27 21.82
CA LEU A 651 3.43 25.50 21.99
C LEU A 651 4.38 26.11 23.03
N ALA A 652 4.43 27.42 23.08
CA ALA A 652 5.24 28.18 24.03
C ALA A 652 4.64 28.20 25.47
N GLY A 653 3.41 27.76 25.64
CA GLY A 653 2.67 27.89 26.93
C GLY A 653 2.30 29.33 27.27
N THR A 654 2.28 30.23 26.27
CA THR A 654 2.02 31.66 26.47
C THR A 654 0.54 31.95 26.27
N PRO A 655 -0.10 32.73 27.18
CA PRO A 655 -1.47 33.17 27.01
C PRO A 655 -1.67 33.88 25.67
N ALA A 656 -2.80 33.61 24.98
CA ALA A 656 -3.05 34.21 23.69
C ALA A 656 -4.48 34.74 23.53
N VAL A 657 -4.60 35.85 22.79
CA VAL A 657 -5.87 36.37 22.29
C VAL A 657 -5.89 36.24 20.78
N ALA A 658 -6.69 35.30 20.28
CA ALA A 658 -6.86 35.04 18.85
C ALA A 658 -7.98 35.92 18.31
N VAL A 659 -7.66 36.79 17.35
CA VAL A 659 -8.61 37.69 16.69
C VAL A 659 -8.85 37.24 15.27
N GLY A 660 -10.10 37.02 14.89
CA GLY A 660 -10.31 36.50 13.55
C GLY A 660 -11.73 36.59 13.01
N TYR A 661 -11.81 36.37 11.70
CA TYR A 661 -13.05 36.20 10.94
C TYR A 661 -13.15 34.78 10.35
N ASP A 662 -12.10 33.97 10.51
CA ASP A 662 -11.99 32.65 9.91
C ASP A 662 -12.36 31.57 10.96
N PRO A 663 -13.35 30.72 10.68
CA PRO A 663 -13.80 29.68 11.63
C PRO A 663 -12.68 28.78 12.16
N LYS A 664 -11.58 28.63 11.42
CA LYS A 664 -10.43 27.80 11.87
C LYS A 664 -9.70 28.43 13.06
N VAL A 665 -9.66 29.76 13.18
CA VAL A 665 -9.04 30.46 14.32
C VAL A 665 -9.91 30.28 15.56
N ALA A 666 -11.22 30.43 15.42
CA ALA A 666 -12.18 30.14 16.47
C ALA A 666 -12.14 28.68 16.94
N GLY A 667 -12.08 27.72 15.96
CA GLY A 667 -11.99 26.29 16.25
C GLY A 667 -10.70 25.94 17.01
N PHE A 668 -9.57 26.56 16.65
CA PHE A 668 -8.31 26.36 17.36
C PHE A 668 -8.40 26.90 18.80
N ALA A 669 -8.87 28.11 18.98
CA ALA A 669 -9.01 28.73 20.31
C ALA A 669 -9.94 27.91 21.22
N ALA A 670 -11.05 27.40 20.68
CA ALA A 670 -11.98 26.56 21.46
C ALA A 670 -11.36 25.22 21.91
N ALA A 671 -10.36 24.71 21.17
CA ALA A 671 -9.67 23.46 21.49
C ALA A 671 -8.46 23.64 22.42
N HIS A 672 -8.01 24.88 22.68
CA HIS A 672 -6.78 25.14 23.43
C HIS A 672 -7.05 26.07 24.62
N THR A 673 -6.87 25.54 25.83
CA THR A 673 -6.94 26.34 27.06
C THR A 673 -5.84 27.41 27.07
N GLY A 674 -6.15 28.61 27.55
CA GLY A 674 -5.20 29.73 27.51
C GLY A 674 -5.24 30.57 26.23
N THR A 675 -6.09 30.19 25.25
CA THR A 675 -6.36 30.99 24.06
C THR A 675 -7.80 31.50 24.09
N GLU A 676 -8.00 32.81 24.17
CA GLU A 676 -9.30 33.43 24.02
C GLU A 676 -9.55 33.82 22.56
N TYR A 677 -10.83 33.80 22.14
CA TYR A 677 -11.18 34.17 20.75
C TYR A 677 -12.08 35.42 20.76
N ILE A 678 -11.74 36.39 19.91
CA ILE A 678 -12.56 37.58 19.64
C ILE A 678 -12.83 37.67 18.14
N PRO A 679 -14.11 37.89 17.72
CA PRO A 679 -14.40 38.21 16.33
C PRO A 679 -13.73 39.52 15.90
N LEU A 680 -13.23 39.59 14.67
CA LEU A 680 -12.65 40.81 14.10
C LEU A 680 -13.71 41.91 13.89
N ASP A 681 -14.96 41.52 13.63
CA ASP A 681 -16.08 42.45 13.43
C ASP A 681 -16.53 43.01 14.78
N GLY A 682 -16.50 44.34 14.91
CA GLY A 682 -16.82 45.03 16.15
C GLY A 682 -15.73 45.03 17.20
N LEU A 683 -14.49 44.61 16.86
CA LEU A 683 -13.34 44.59 17.76
C LEU A 683 -13.15 45.91 18.51
N THR A 684 -12.98 45.83 19.83
CA THR A 684 -12.68 46.98 20.73
C THR A 684 -11.45 46.71 21.61
N ALA A 685 -10.77 47.76 22.03
CA ALA A 685 -9.62 47.65 22.93
C ALA A 685 -10.00 47.09 24.31
N ASP A 686 -11.23 47.36 24.77
CA ASP A 686 -11.74 46.83 26.04
C ASP A 686 -11.96 45.32 26.01
N GLU A 687 -12.53 44.81 24.92
CA GLU A 687 -12.68 43.36 24.73
C GLU A 687 -11.34 42.65 24.64
N LEU A 688 -10.35 43.21 23.90
CA LEU A 688 -8.98 42.70 23.82
C LEU A 688 -8.34 42.65 25.21
N PHE A 689 -8.51 43.69 26.02
CA PHE A 689 -7.93 43.77 27.37
C PHE A 689 -8.56 42.71 28.29
N THR A 690 -9.89 42.63 28.30
CA THR A 690 -10.63 41.62 29.09
C THR A 690 -10.26 40.20 28.72
N ALA A 691 -10.13 39.93 27.41
CA ALA A 691 -9.70 38.62 26.92
C ALA A 691 -8.24 38.30 27.30
N ALA A 692 -7.35 39.30 27.28
CA ALA A 692 -5.97 39.16 27.72
C ALA A 692 -5.87 38.77 29.20
N GLU A 693 -6.65 39.43 30.07
CA GLU A 693 -6.76 39.09 31.50
C GLU A 693 -7.31 37.67 31.69
N SER A 694 -8.36 37.30 30.96
CA SER A 694 -8.95 35.96 31.01
C SER A 694 -7.94 34.88 30.56
N ALA A 695 -7.23 35.11 29.46
CA ALA A 695 -6.21 34.20 28.96
C ALA A 695 -5.07 34.02 29.98
N ALA A 696 -4.61 35.09 30.61
CA ALA A 696 -3.57 35.05 31.64
C ALA A 696 -4.00 34.28 32.90
N GLN A 697 -5.28 34.42 33.33
CA GLN A 697 -5.83 33.72 34.49
C GLN A 697 -5.98 32.21 34.26
N LYS A 698 -6.27 31.80 33.03
CA LYS A 698 -6.38 30.35 32.64
C LYS A 698 -5.04 29.65 32.66
N ASN A 699 -3.98 30.35 33.00
CA ASN A 699 -2.60 29.93 33.17
C ASN A 699 -2.20 29.04 32.00
N GLY A 700 -1.50 29.55 31.01
CA GLY A 700 -1.14 28.93 29.74
C GLY A 700 -0.83 27.45 29.88
N SER A 701 -1.86 26.66 30.04
CA SER A 701 -1.71 25.22 30.05
C SER A 701 -1.28 24.84 28.67
N ALA A 702 -0.10 24.26 28.61
CA ALA A 702 0.47 23.68 27.40
C ALA A 702 -0.63 23.04 26.56
N THR A 703 -0.52 23.18 25.25
CA THR A 703 -1.31 22.45 24.25
C THR A 703 -1.67 21.07 24.79
N THR A 704 -2.93 20.73 24.84
CA THR A 704 -3.34 19.42 25.33
C THR A 704 -2.51 18.36 24.61
N ALA A 705 -2.00 17.37 25.31
CA ALA A 705 -1.13 16.33 24.76
C ALA A 705 -1.82 15.59 23.58
N GLU A 706 -3.13 15.58 23.57
CA GLU A 706 -3.97 14.90 22.58
C GLU A 706 -3.77 15.39 21.13
N PRO A 707 -3.80 16.69 20.77
CA PRO A 707 -3.52 17.16 19.41
C PRO A 707 -2.07 16.88 18.96
N ILE A 708 -1.10 16.99 19.85
CA ILE A 708 0.30 16.66 19.55
C ILE A 708 0.42 15.17 19.24
N GLU A 709 -0.21 14.32 20.05
CA GLU A 709 -0.21 12.87 19.85
C GLU A 709 -0.92 12.50 18.54
N ALA A 710 -2.04 13.15 18.21
CA ALA A 710 -2.72 12.95 16.92
C ALA A 710 -1.83 13.31 15.72
N ALA A 711 -1.04 14.41 15.83
CA ALA A 711 -0.08 14.78 14.80
C ALA A 711 1.09 13.76 14.69
N ARG A 712 1.61 13.27 15.83
CA ARG A 712 2.64 12.22 15.86
C ARG A 712 2.15 10.91 15.22
N ASN A 713 0.92 10.52 15.54
CA ASN A 713 0.30 9.33 14.95
C ASN A 713 0.13 9.47 13.44
N ALA A 714 -0.30 10.62 12.95
CA ALA A 714 -0.39 10.91 11.52
C ALA A 714 0.98 10.79 10.83
N LEU A 715 2.04 11.35 11.44
CA LEU A 715 3.40 11.24 10.93
C LEU A 715 3.88 9.78 10.87
N ALA A 716 3.67 9.03 11.95
CA ALA A 716 4.02 7.61 12.04
C ALA A 716 3.27 6.77 10.99
N ASP A 717 2.00 7.06 10.77
CA ASP A 717 1.20 6.39 9.75
C ASP A 717 1.67 6.73 8.34
N ILE A 718 2.07 7.97 8.05
CA ILE A 718 2.64 8.37 6.77
C ILE A 718 3.97 7.64 6.53
N ALA A 719 4.83 7.52 7.55
CA ALA A 719 6.08 6.77 7.47
C ALA A 719 5.83 5.27 7.25
N LYS A 720 4.82 4.69 7.93
CA LYS A 720 4.37 3.31 7.67
C LYS A 720 3.84 3.17 6.24
N LEU A 721 2.95 4.04 5.77
CA LEU A 721 2.44 4.02 4.39
C LEU A 721 3.59 4.10 3.38
N TYR A 722 4.63 4.89 3.64
CA TYR A 722 5.84 4.92 2.84
C TYR A 722 6.60 3.58 2.88
N SER A 723 6.76 2.98 4.05
CA SER A 723 7.51 1.72 4.28
C SER A 723 6.74 0.49 3.80
N PHE A 724 5.42 0.42 3.96
CA PHE A 724 4.59 -0.64 3.37
C PHE A 724 4.68 -0.70 1.83
N THR A 725 5.33 0.28 1.23
CA THR A 725 5.57 0.38 -0.20
C THR A 725 7.01 0.00 -0.58
N LYS A 726 7.84 -0.36 0.43
CA LYS A 726 9.13 -1.04 0.23
C LYS A 726 8.91 -2.56 -0.02
#